data_c61086d89b59ea06554d0c22d48f122a
#
_entry.id   c61086d89b59ea06554d0c22d48f122a
#
_cell.length_a   1.000
_cell.length_b   1.000
_cell.length_c   1.000
_cell.angle_alpha   90.00
_cell.angle_beta   90.00
_cell.angle_gamma   90.00
#
_symmetry.space_group_name_H-M   'P 1'
#
loop_
_entity.id
_entity.type
_entity.pdbx_description
1 polymer ?
#
loop_
_entity_poly.entity_id
_entity_poly.type
_entity_poly.pdbx_seq_one_letter_code
_entity_poly.pdbx_strand_id
1 'polypeptide(L)'
;MPRSRRSAAVAAILGAALLAPPFLAGCNREPGTPAIVAGATAAPARLEITYPQEGTLFPPEIVAPTVVWNDVTAGVDRWYVVVRDDAGGEVLREAVDTPRWRPAEDRWREIKQRSAERDAEVIVAGVNQARLGTVLSAARVRIRTSKDPVDDALFYREVPLPFLTAVQDPSRIRWRFGTIDQEAGPPIVLQNLPVCGNCHSFADNGSVLGLDVDYGNDKGGYGIMPVSTHMVMDDQKIITWADYKRADGELTFGLLSRVSPTGRYVISTVKDRSVFVAIPELMISQLFFPIKGILVVYDRETKAFTALPGADDPQYVQTNAVWSPDGGEIAFARATAYRAERLEQQNSALVDEKDVPEFTVDKKPFLYDLYRIPFNDGKGGTPVPIEGASNDGMSNYFPKYSPDGKWIVFTKSKSYMLLQPDSELWIIPAAGGAARRLRHNTARMNSWHSWSSNSRWLVFSSKVNGPYTQLFLTHIDDDGNDSPPVLLERFTSPDRAANIPEFSHLPGTAIADIREQFLDAYSFLRAGLANQNTGDRKGAERAYRRGLAVAPDNVELLNALGWTLFQDGRTAEAVAEYKRALAVDPKHAKAHNNLALALVELGQFDEAATHFSASLAVEPKAEIHSDLGFVLARQGRTEEAKEHYRQALALDPNCASAHLNLAVAAVQAGDLTGAESHYRQALPGRPTAETHNGLGFVLARQGRTDEAIAEFRKAITADPKFTPASNNLAEALAKQGKLEEAADYYRRSLAERPNPAVHNALGGILRDLGRADEAEQQFSKAKALQFAR
;
A
#
# COMPACT_ATOMS: atom_id res chain seq x y z
N MET A 1 -30.86 10.87 -45.18
CA MET A 1 -31.75 10.17 -46.10
C MET A 1 -31.22 8.82 -46.44
N PRO A 2 -32.02 7.73 -46.60
CA PRO A 2 -33.26 7.39 -45.94
C PRO A 2 -33.19 6.01 -45.22
N ARG A 3 -33.95 5.77 -44.18
CA ARG A 3 -35.25 5.07 -44.01
C ARG A 3 -35.34 3.59 -44.46
N SER A 4 -35.70 2.71 -43.49
CA SER A 4 -36.88 1.79 -43.53
C SER A 4 -36.96 1.06 -42.18
N ARG A 5 -37.89 1.17 -41.40
CA ARG A 5 -39.27 0.77 -41.07
C ARG A 5 -39.63 -0.66 -41.50
N ARG A 6 -40.07 -1.46 -40.48
CA ARG A 6 -41.33 -2.29 -40.44
C ARG A 6 -41.30 -3.04 -39.11
N SER A 7 -42.23 -2.77 -38.22
CA SER A 7 -43.67 -3.05 -38.13
C SER A 7 -44.00 -4.38 -37.46
N ALA A 8 -44.56 -4.25 -36.31
CA ALA A 8 -45.54 -4.88 -35.46
C ALA A 8 -46.31 -6.11 -36.00
N ALA A 9 -46.59 -7.04 -35.10
CA ALA A 9 -47.84 -7.79 -35.09
C ALA A 9 -48.24 -8.11 -33.64
N VAL A 10 -49.40 -7.60 -33.27
CA VAL A 10 -50.22 -7.87 -32.10
C VAL A 10 -51.01 -9.16 -32.37
N ALA A 11 -51.10 -10.06 -31.38
CA ALA A 11 -52.20 -11.04 -31.31
C ALA A 11 -52.61 -11.19 -29.84
N ALA A 12 -53.78 -10.66 -29.54
CA ALA A 12 -54.55 -10.92 -28.34
C ALA A 12 -55.28 -12.26 -28.48
N ILE A 13 -55.31 -13.08 -27.44
CA ILE A 13 -56.35 -14.12 -27.24
C ILE A 13 -56.85 -14.02 -25.81
N LEU A 14 -58.21 -13.97 -25.76
CA LEU A 14 -59.05 -13.88 -24.56
C LEU A 14 -59.01 -15.16 -23.70
N GLY A 15 -59.07 -14.98 -22.41
CA GLY A 15 -59.96 -15.42 -21.37
C GLY A 15 -60.33 -16.92 -21.22
N ALA A 16 -59.97 -17.44 -20.03
CA ALA A 16 -60.85 -18.36 -19.29
C ALA A 16 -60.48 -18.23 -17.78
N ALA A 17 -61.39 -17.66 -17.02
CA ALA A 17 -61.41 -17.68 -15.59
C ALA A 17 -61.72 -19.10 -15.08
N LEU A 18 -60.83 -19.72 -14.38
CA LEU A 18 -61.10 -20.90 -13.55
C LEU A 18 -60.82 -20.54 -12.12
N LEU A 19 -61.87 -20.50 -11.31
CA LEU A 19 -61.90 -20.40 -9.87
C LEU A 19 -61.10 -21.58 -9.27
N ALA A 20 -60.01 -21.29 -8.57
CA ALA A 20 -59.34 -22.24 -7.69
C ALA A 20 -59.74 -21.92 -6.25
N PRO A 21 -59.97 -22.94 -5.41
CA PRO A 21 -60.41 -22.77 -4.01
C PRO A 21 -59.27 -22.23 -3.11
N PRO A 22 -59.62 -21.69 -1.93
CA PRO A 22 -58.62 -21.12 -1.03
C PRO A 22 -57.69 -22.23 -0.48
N PHE A 23 -56.41 -22.12 -0.82
CA PHE A 23 -55.38 -22.96 -0.17
C PHE A 23 -55.24 -22.49 1.29
N LEU A 24 -55.69 -23.36 2.18
CA LEU A 24 -55.25 -23.35 3.59
C LEU A 24 -53.72 -23.34 3.65
N ALA A 25 -53.13 -22.33 4.31
CA ALA A 25 -51.74 -22.32 4.67
C ALA A 25 -51.41 -23.51 5.62
N GLY A 26 -51.16 -24.66 5.02
CA GLY A 26 -50.60 -25.78 5.71
C GLY A 26 -49.10 -25.60 5.86
N CYS A 27 -48.63 -25.56 7.10
CA CYS A 27 -47.22 -25.67 7.43
C CYS A 27 -46.60 -26.87 6.68
N ASN A 28 -45.82 -26.63 5.66
CA ASN A 28 -44.95 -27.64 5.08
C ASN A 28 -43.84 -27.95 6.11
N ARG A 29 -44.09 -28.85 7.01
CA ARG A 29 -43.02 -29.57 7.73
C ARG A 29 -42.45 -30.57 6.75
N GLU A 30 -41.20 -30.38 6.37
CA GLU A 30 -40.44 -31.41 5.67
C GLU A 30 -40.49 -32.71 6.54
N PRO A 31 -40.81 -33.89 5.93
CA PRO A 31 -40.85 -35.13 6.67
C PRO A 31 -39.44 -35.49 7.17
N GLY A 32 -39.22 -35.50 8.48
CA GLY A 32 -37.97 -35.94 9.09
C GLY A 32 -37.18 -34.84 9.82
N THR A 33 -37.73 -33.64 9.94
CA THR A 33 -37.07 -32.56 10.72
C THR A 33 -36.97 -32.98 12.20
N PRO A 34 -35.77 -33.09 12.80
CA PRO A 34 -35.63 -33.49 14.19
C PRO A 34 -36.36 -32.50 15.09
N ALA A 35 -37.04 -32.99 16.10
CA ALA A 35 -37.53 -32.16 17.19
C ALA A 35 -36.28 -31.60 17.91
N ILE A 36 -35.81 -30.42 17.52
CA ILE A 36 -34.75 -29.68 18.23
C ILE A 36 -35.40 -29.17 19.50
N VAL A 37 -35.55 -30.11 20.46
CA VAL A 37 -36.24 -29.92 21.72
C VAL A 37 -35.38 -29.09 22.65
N ALA A 38 -36.05 -28.37 23.55
CA ALA A 38 -35.55 -27.60 24.67
C ALA A 38 -34.70 -28.41 25.70
N GLY A 39 -34.05 -29.48 25.30
CA GLY A 39 -33.31 -30.42 26.14
C GLY A 39 -32.02 -30.93 25.58
N ALA A 40 -31.44 -30.32 24.53
CA ALA A 40 -30.12 -30.72 24.01
C ALA A 40 -28.95 -30.24 24.92
N THR A 41 -29.10 -30.45 26.25
CA THR A 41 -28.08 -30.10 27.25
C THR A 41 -27.08 -31.22 27.55
N ALA A 42 -27.08 -32.32 26.80
CA ALA A 42 -26.33 -33.53 27.17
C ALA A 42 -25.37 -34.10 26.12
N ALA A 43 -25.09 -33.41 25.01
CA ALA A 43 -23.94 -33.77 24.15
C ALA A 43 -22.69 -33.01 24.62
N PRO A 44 -21.49 -33.63 24.71
CA PRO A 44 -20.29 -32.90 25.03
C PRO A 44 -20.08 -31.86 23.94
N ALA A 45 -20.00 -30.59 24.33
CA ALA A 45 -19.92 -29.43 23.45
C ALA A 45 -18.69 -29.52 22.52
N ARG A 46 -18.90 -30.05 21.31
CA ARG A 46 -17.90 -30.01 20.20
C ARG A 46 -18.25 -28.96 19.15
N LEU A 47 -19.41 -28.30 19.31
CA LEU A 47 -19.84 -27.14 18.52
C LEU A 47 -19.69 -25.88 19.37
N GLU A 48 -19.04 -24.87 18.83
CA GLU A 48 -18.87 -23.57 19.44
C GLU A 48 -19.28 -22.47 18.44
N ILE A 49 -20.25 -21.65 18.81
CA ILE A 49 -20.57 -20.43 18.02
C ILE A 49 -19.50 -19.41 18.33
N THR A 50 -18.69 -19.07 17.31
CA THR A 50 -17.58 -18.12 17.43
C THR A 50 -18.02 -16.68 17.21
N TYR A 51 -19.12 -16.48 16.48
CA TYR A 51 -19.76 -15.18 16.28
C TYR A 51 -21.25 -15.35 15.94
N PRO A 52 -22.17 -14.52 16.51
CA PRO A 52 -21.92 -13.53 17.56
C PRO A 52 -21.53 -14.16 18.90
N GLN A 53 -20.98 -13.33 19.80
CA GLN A 53 -20.68 -13.74 21.16
C GLN A 53 -21.94 -13.71 22.05
N GLU A 54 -21.89 -14.42 23.17
CA GLU A 54 -23.00 -14.44 24.14
C GLU A 54 -23.33 -13.01 24.62
N GLY A 55 -24.59 -12.62 24.51
CA GLY A 55 -25.08 -11.31 24.93
C GLY A 55 -24.78 -10.18 23.95
N THR A 56 -24.41 -10.48 22.71
CA THR A 56 -24.20 -9.44 21.67
C THR A 56 -25.43 -8.58 21.50
N LEU A 57 -25.25 -7.25 21.60
CA LEU A 57 -26.26 -6.24 21.37
C LEU A 57 -26.08 -5.63 19.97
N PHE A 58 -27.05 -5.79 19.10
CA PHE A 58 -27.02 -5.27 17.74
C PHE A 58 -27.69 -3.88 17.65
N PRO A 59 -27.14 -2.93 16.87
CA PRO A 59 -27.88 -1.72 16.51
C PRO A 59 -29.15 -2.05 15.72
N PRO A 60 -30.23 -1.26 15.85
CA PRO A 60 -31.49 -1.56 15.15
C PRO A 60 -31.40 -1.44 13.62
N GLU A 61 -30.45 -0.64 13.08
CA GLU A 61 -30.27 -0.42 11.63
C GLU A 61 -29.40 -1.48 10.96
N ILE A 62 -28.52 -2.13 11.72
CA ILE A 62 -27.46 -2.98 11.13
C ILE A 62 -28.02 -4.03 10.18
N VAL A 63 -27.34 -4.22 9.06
CA VAL A 63 -27.60 -5.31 8.12
C VAL A 63 -27.36 -6.66 8.76
N ALA A 64 -27.93 -7.72 8.19
CA ALA A 64 -27.83 -9.07 8.71
C ALA A 64 -26.38 -9.51 8.91
N PRO A 65 -26.00 -9.96 10.12
CA PRO A 65 -24.67 -10.48 10.40
C PRO A 65 -24.53 -11.93 9.90
N THR A 66 -23.30 -12.37 9.69
CA THR A 66 -23.01 -13.79 9.44
C THR A 66 -22.72 -14.51 10.75
N VAL A 67 -23.57 -15.41 11.17
CA VAL A 67 -23.33 -16.32 12.31
C VAL A 67 -22.31 -17.37 11.88
N VAL A 68 -21.27 -17.57 12.68
CA VAL A 68 -20.16 -18.49 12.39
C VAL A 68 -19.93 -19.41 13.59
N TRP A 69 -19.65 -20.67 13.32
CA TRP A 69 -19.32 -21.65 14.36
C TRP A 69 -18.26 -22.64 13.92
N ASN A 70 -17.65 -23.29 14.90
CA ASN A 70 -16.76 -24.42 14.72
C ASN A 70 -17.47 -25.68 15.23
N ASP A 71 -17.49 -26.71 14.42
CA ASP A 71 -18.01 -28.02 14.82
C ASP A 71 -17.05 -29.13 14.40
N VAL A 72 -16.44 -29.78 15.39
CA VAL A 72 -15.51 -30.90 15.19
C VAL A 72 -16.15 -32.25 15.47
N THR A 73 -17.47 -32.30 15.51
CA THR A 73 -18.23 -33.51 15.79
C THR A 73 -18.24 -34.45 14.59
N ALA A 74 -17.76 -35.70 14.78
CA ALA A 74 -17.70 -36.66 13.70
C ALA A 74 -19.10 -37.01 13.18
N GLY A 75 -19.24 -36.98 11.84
CA GLY A 75 -20.47 -37.37 11.17
C GLY A 75 -21.51 -36.27 11.01
N VAL A 76 -21.21 -35.04 11.44
CA VAL A 76 -22.02 -33.85 11.11
C VAL A 76 -21.70 -33.39 9.69
N ASP A 77 -22.72 -33.23 8.87
CA ASP A 77 -22.62 -32.79 7.48
C ASP A 77 -23.67 -31.72 7.12
N ARG A 78 -24.54 -31.36 8.04
CA ARG A 78 -25.57 -30.31 7.93
C ARG A 78 -25.89 -29.72 9.29
N TRP A 79 -26.25 -28.44 9.31
CA TRP A 79 -26.69 -27.73 10.51
C TRP A 79 -28.06 -27.09 10.31
N TYR A 80 -28.84 -27.12 11.40
CA TYR A 80 -30.07 -26.35 11.52
C TYR A 80 -29.78 -25.12 12.41
N VAL A 81 -30.11 -23.94 11.92
CA VAL A 81 -30.10 -22.71 12.70
C VAL A 81 -31.55 -22.40 13.08
N VAL A 82 -31.79 -22.24 14.37
CA VAL A 82 -33.11 -21.93 14.93
C VAL A 82 -32.98 -20.65 15.74
N VAL A 83 -33.83 -19.67 15.50
CA VAL A 83 -33.90 -18.46 16.30
C VAL A 83 -35.20 -18.50 17.10
N ARG A 84 -35.10 -18.25 18.41
CA ARG A 84 -36.23 -18.18 19.34
C ARG A 84 -36.28 -16.83 20.03
N ASP A 85 -37.48 -16.30 20.27
CA ASP A 85 -37.70 -15.14 21.12
C ASP A 85 -37.63 -15.49 22.62
N ASP A 86 -37.71 -14.48 23.48
CA ASP A 86 -37.66 -14.60 24.94
C ASP A 86 -38.83 -15.45 25.55
N ALA A 87 -39.95 -15.53 24.83
CA ALA A 87 -41.08 -16.39 25.20
C ALA A 87 -40.89 -17.87 24.74
N GLY A 88 -39.78 -18.18 24.06
CA GLY A 88 -39.49 -19.50 23.49
C GLY A 88 -40.19 -19.78 22.16
N GLY A 89 -40.85 -18.76 21.55
CA GLY A 89 -41.46 -18.86 20.23
C GLY A 89 -40.38 -18.97 19.14
N GLU A 90 -40.55 -19.93 18.23
CA GLU A 90 -39.67 -20.11 17.08
C GLU A 90 -39.93 -18.99 16.06
N VAL A 91 -38.92 -18.13 15.84
CA VAL A 91 -38.93 -17.02 14.89
C VAL A 91 -38.53 -17.51 13.50
N LEU A 92 -37.53 -18.40 13.49
CA LEU A 92 -36.93 -18.88 12.25
C LEU A 92 -36.34 -20.29 12.46
N ARG A 93 -36.35 -21.10 11.37
CA ARG A 93 -35.60 -22.32 11.24
C ARG A 93 -35.08 -22.48 9.81
N GLU A 94 -33.78 -22.61 9.65
CA GLU A 94 -33.12 -22.81 8.36
C GLU A 94 -32.08 -23.93 8.45
N ALA A 95 -31.90 -24.68 7.34
CA ALA A 95 -30.85 -25.69 7.21
C ALA A 95 -29.71 -25.13 6.34
N VAL A 96 -28.47 -25.42 6.76
CA VAL A 96 -27.26 -25.00 6.03
C VAL A 96 -26.25 -26.14 5.99
N ASP A 97 -25.45 -26.16 4.90
CA ASP A 97 -24.44 -27.20 4.65
C ASP A 97 -23.01 -26.67 4.91
N THR A 98 -22.89 -25.46 5.43
CA THR A 98 -21.61 -24.83 5.78
C THR A 98 -21.66 -24.30 7.21
N PRO A 99 -20.53 -24.23 7.96
CA PRO A 99 -20.52 -23.79 9.36
C PRO A 99 -20.64 -22.27 9.49
N ARG A 100 -21.56 -21.67 8.72
CA ARG A 100 -21.91 -20.25 8.75
C ARG A 100 -23.33 -20.07 8.20
N TRP A 101 -24.01 -19.06 8.72
CA TRP A 101 -25.36 -18.72 8.32
C TRP A 101 -25.57 -17.21 8.34
N ARG A 102 -26.28 -16.71 7.35
CA ARG A 102 -26.72 -15.31 7.31
C ARG A 102 -28.20 -15.29 6.99
N PRO A 103 -29.03 -14.70 7.85
CA PRO A 103 -30.45 -14.56 7.57
C PRO A 103 -30.72 -13.65 6.36
N ALA A 104 -31.77 -13.93 5.62
CA ALA A 104 -32.30 -13.00 4.65
C ALA A 104 -32.77 -11.71 5.34
N GLU A 105 -32.75 -10.57 4.64
CA GLU A 105 -32.97 -9.25 5.23
C GLU A 105 -34.35 -9.10 5.87
N ASP A 106 -35.40 -9.69 5.28
CA ASP A 106 -36.75 -9.71 5.84
C ASP A 106 -36.80 -10.51 7.17
N ARG A 107 -36.08 -11.63 7.22
CA ARG A 107 -35.96 -12.46 8.43
C ARG A 107 -35.14 -11.77 9.50
N TRP A 108 -34.06 -11.11 9.10
CA TRP A 108 -33.24 -10.33 10.05
C TRP A 108 -34.06 -9.19 10.67
N ARG A 109 -34.90 -8.52 9.88
CA ARG A 109 -35.82 -7.50 10.38
C ARG A 109 -36.82 -8.06 11.38
N GLU A 110 -37.39 -9.25 11.14
CA GLU A 110 -38.27 -9.91 12.10
C GLU A 110 -37.54 -10.28 13.39
N ILE A 111 -36.29 -10.82 13.29
CA ILE A 111 -35.45 -11.15 14.44
C ILE A 111 -35.21 -9.87 15.28
N LYS A 112 -34.79 -8.75 14.66
CA LYS A 112 -34.56 -7.48 15.35
C LYS A 112 -35.80 -6.95 16.06
N GLN A 113 -36.98 -7.03 15.44
CA GLN A 113 -38.22 -6.61 16.06
C GLN A 113 -38.57 -7.43 17.30
N ARG A 114 -38.35 -8.74 17.25
CA ARG A 114 -38.65 -9.63 18.38
C ARG A 114 -37.61 -9.61 19.49
N SER A 115 -36.38 -9.23 19.17
CA SER A 115 -35.27 -9.10 20.12
C SER A 115 -35.02 -7.67 20.61
N ALA A 116 -35.88 -6.71 20.26
CA ALA A 116 -35.76 -5.32 20.71
C ALA A 116 -35.85 -5.24 22.25
N GLU A 117 -34.75 -4.86 22.89
CA GLU A 117 -34.56 -4.79 24.35
C GLU A 117 -34.86 -6.13 25.09
N ARG A 118 -34.90 -7.25 24.37
CA ARG A 118 -35.19 -8.60 24.89
C ARG A 118 -34.20 -9.59 24.32
N ASP A 119 -34.00 -10.70 25.02
CA ASP A 119 -33.14 -11.78 24.55
C ASP A 119 -33.80 -12.56 23.43
N ALA A 120 -33.07 -12.88 22.37
CA ALA A 120 -33.39 -13.95 21.45
C ALA A 120 -32.24 -14.96 21.46
N GLU A 121 -32.59 -16.27 21.33
CA GLU A 121 -31.60 -17.34 21.25
C GLU A 121 -31.36 -17.71 19.81
N VAL A 122 -30.11 -17.74 19.39
CA VAL A 122 -29.64 -18.36 18.14
C VAL A 122 -29.07 -19.73 18.52
N ILE A 123 -29.70 -20.78 18.05
CA ILE A 123 -29.34 -22.17 18.32
C ILE A 123 -28.81 -22.77 17.03
N VAL A 124 -27.64 -23.40 17.09
CA VAL A 124 -27.05 -24.15 15.97
C VAL A 124 -27.01 -25.63 16.38
N ALA A 125 -27.59 -26.50 15.56
CA ALA A 125 -27.65 -27.94 15.82
C ALA A 125 -27.10 -28.71 14.60
N GLY A 126 -26.02 -29.45 14.79
CA GLY A 126 -25.39 -30.31 13.78
C GLY A 126 -26.07 -31.70 13.72
N VAL A 127 -26.36 -32.14 12.50
CA VAL A 127 -26.99 -33.42 12.21
C VAL A 127 -26.25 -34.15 11.10
N ASN A 128 -26.60 -35.44 10.93
CA ASN A 128 -26.19 -36.19 9.75
C ASN A 128 -27.38 -36.33 8.80
N GLN A 129 -27.24 -35.98 7.54
CA GLN A 129 -28.33 -36.05 6.54
C GLN A 129 -28.91 -37.43 6.35
N ALA A 130 -28.09 -38.48 6.53
CA ALA A 130 -28.56 -39.86 6.45
C ALA A 130 -29.33 -40.32 7.71
N ARG A 131 -29.27 -39.52 8.81
CA ARG A 131 -29.88 -39.83 10.12
C ARG A 131 -30.55 -38.58 10.73
N LEU A 132 -31.46 -37.96 9.99
CA LEU A 132 -32.07 -36.66 10.33
C LEU A 132 -32.81 -36.60 11.69
N GLY A 133 -33.05 -37.73 12.35
CA GLY A 133 -33.73 -37.75 13.66
C GLY A 133 -32.84 -37.47 14.88
N THR A 134 -31.51 -37.36 14.72
CA THR A 134 -30.58 -37.26 15.85
C THR A 134 -29.71 -36.01 15.74
N VAL A 135 -29.75 -35.14 16.76
CA VAL A 135 -28.81 -34.01 16.93
C VAL A 135 -27.51 -34.59 17.47
N LEU A 136 -26.41 -34.37 16.75
CA LEU A 136 -25.06 -34.83 17.08
C LEU A 136 -24.26 -33.79 17.88
N SER A 137 -24.51 -32.50 17.59
CA SER A 137 -23.90 -31.38 18.29
C SER A 137 -24.88 -30.23 18.40
N ALA A 138 -24.73 -29.37 19.40
CA ALA A 138 -25.54 -28.16 19.52
C ALA A 138 -24.84 -27.12 20.37
N ALA A 139 -25.03 -25.86 19.98
CA ALA A 139 -24.67 -24.68 20.77
C ALA A 139 -25.73 -23.61 20.64
N ARG A 140 -25.70 -22.65 21.55
CA ARG A 140 -26.59 -21.49 21.52
C ARG A 140 -25.87 -20.25 22.02
N VAL A 141 -26.31 -19.09 21.53
CA VAL A 141 -25.93 -17.76 22.02
C VAL A 141 -27.19 -16.90 22.15
N ARG A 142 -27.20 -16.04 23.14
CA ARG A 142 -28.24 -15.00 23.24
C ARG A 142 -27.77 -13.75 22.53
N ILE A 143 -28.68 -13.13 21.84
CA ILE A 143 -28.52 -11.85 21.17
C ILE A 143 -29.64 -10.91 21.56
N ARG A 144 -29.40 -9.62 21.39
CA ARG A 144 -30.41 -8.58 21.65
C ARG A 144 -30.28 -7.48 20.62
N THR A 145 -31.37 -6.77 20.34
CA THR A 145 -31.35 -5.54 19.55
C THR A 145 -31.54 -4.35 20.47
N SER A 146 -30.67 -3.36 20.34
CA SER A 146 -30.73 -2.11 21.09
C SER A 146 -31.88 -1.24 20.59
N LYS A 147 -32.38 -0.38 21.50
CA LYS A 147 -33.23 0.76 21.13
C LYS A 147 -32.42 1.96 20.64
N ASP A 148 -31.12 2.00 20.94
CA ASP A 148 -30.24 3.11 20.64
C ASP A 148 -29.73 2.98 19.20
N PRO A 149 -30.09 3.90 18.28
CA PRO A 149 -29.68 3.82 16.89
C PRO A 149 -28.22 4.25 16.69
N VAL A 150 -27.67 3.90 15.50
CA VAL A 150 -26.42 4.42 14.95
C VAL A 150 -26.77 5.21 13.69
N ASP A 151 -27.27 6.41 13.86
CA ASP A 151 -27.74 7.26 12.74
C ASP A 151 -26.58 7.91 11.98
N ASP A 152 -25.37 7.90 12.55
CA ASP A 152 -24.19 8.58 12.01
C ASP A 152 -23.49 7.73 10.93
N ALA A 153 -23.07 8.41 9.87
CA ALA A 153 -22.18 7.79 8.90
C ALA A 153 -20.74 7.69 9.42
N LEU A 154 -20.09 6.61 9.07
CA LEU A 154 -18.68 6.36 9.32
C LEU A 154 -17.83 6.81 8.14
N PHE A 155 -16.78 7.59 8.42
CA PHE A 155 -15.70 7.88 7.51
C PHE A 155 -14.47 7.09 7.95
N TYR A 156 -13.87 6.32 7.04
CA TYR A 156 -12.70 5.51 7.37
C TYR A 156 -11.78 5.31 6.18
N ARG A 157 -10.54 4.96 6.48
CA ARG A 157 -9.48 4.76 5.49
C ARG A 157 -9.22 3.27 5.28
N GLU A 158 -9.12 2.83 4.03
CA GLU A 158 -8.66 1.49 3.65
C GLU A 158 -7.23 1.55 3.10
N VAL A 159 -6.36 0.71 3.65
CA VAL A 159 -4.93 0.69 3.36
C VAL A 159 -4.50 -0.71 2.93
N PRO A 160 -3.78 -0.88 1.80
CA PRO A 160 -3.18 -2.16 1.46
C PRO A 160 -2.07 -2.53 2.45
N LEU A 161 -1.89 -3.82 2.72
CA LEU A 161 -0.79 -4.33 3.53
C LEU A 161 0.16 -5.16 2.67
N PRO A 162 1.46 -5.23 2.99
CA PRO A 162 2.12 -4.51 4.10
C PRO A 162 2.07 -3.00 3.88
N PHE A 163 2.12 -2.21 4.95
CA PHE A 163 1.97 -0.76 4.88
C PHE A 163 3.01 -0.07 3.97
N LEU A 164 4.17 -0.68 3.82
CA LEU A 164 5.20 -0.23 2.86
C LEU A 164 4.64 -0.08 1.44
N THR A 165 3.71 -0.94 1.04
CA THR A 165 3.04 -0.83 -0.27
C THR A 165 2.26 0.49 -0.42
N ALA A 166 1.63 0.95 0.67
CA ALA A 166 0.92 2.23 0.67
C ALA A 166 1.88 3.43 0.73
N VAL A 167 3.04 3.28 1.37
CA VAL A 167 4.09 4.31 1.39
C VAL A 167 4.71 4.48 0.00
N GLN A 168 4.93 3.37 -0.71
CA GLN A 168 5.49 3.37 -2.06
C GLN A 168 4.50 3.87 -3.12
N ASP A 169 3.23 3.54 -2.97
CA ASP A 169 2.15 3.98 -3.86
C ASP A 169 0.93 4.45 -3.04
N PRO A 170 0.91 5.72 -2.61
CA PRO A 170 -0.19 6.28 -1.83
C PRO A 170 -1.54 6.27 -2.57
N SER A 171 -1.55 6.21 -3.90
CA SER A 171 -2.78 6.18 -4.69
C SER A 171 -3.64 4.94 -4.42
N ARG A 172 -3.07 3.92 -3.79
CA ARG A 172 -3.76 2.70 -3.38
C ARG A 172 -4.57 2.86 -2.09
N ILE A 173 -4.35 3.93 -1.34
CA ILE A 173 -5.17 4.30 -0.17
C ILE A 173 -6.50 4.86 -0.67
N ARG A 174 -7.58 4.53 0.03
CA ARG A 174 -8.90 5.05 -0.28
C ARG A 174 -9.70 5.32 0.98
N TRP A 175 -10.69 6.22 0.89
CA TRP A 175 -11.60 6.54 1.98
C TRP A 175 -13.01 6.20 1.59
N ARG A 176 -13.75 5.71 2.56
CA ARG A 176 -15.14 5.34 2.42
C ARG A 176 -16.00 6.14 3.40
N PHE A 177 -17.25 6.37 3.01
CA PHE A 177 -18.22 7.09 3.83
C PHE A 177 -19.61 6.49 3.67
N GLY A 178 -20.28 6.13 4.78
CA GLY A 178 -21.64 5.59 4.74
C GLY A 178 -22.09 5.02 6.07
N THR A 179 -23.37 4.66 6.13
CA THR A 179 -24.09 4.14 7.29
C THR A 179 -24.05 2.62 7.37
N ILE A 180 -24.32 2.06 8.54
CA ILE A 180 -24.22 0.61 8.82
C ILE A 180 -25.39 -0.21 8.27
N ASP A 181 -26.40 0.42 7.73
CA ASP A 181 -27.59 -0.18 7.11
C ASP A 181 -27.41 -0.55 5.62
N GLN A 182 -26.24 -0.27 5.04
CA GLN A 182 -25.97 -0.47 3.62
C GLN A 182 -25.47 -1.88 3.30
N GLU A 183 -26.28 -2.69 2.60
CA GLU A 183 -25.92 -4.04 2.15
C GLU A 183 -24.69 -4.09 1.23
N ALA A 184 -24.52 -3.10 0.35
CA ALA A 184 -23.38 -3.02 -0.56
C ALA A 184 -22.08 -2.53 0.12
N GLY A 185 -22.16 -2.12 1.39
CA GLY A 185 -21.09 -1.41 2.10
C GLY A 185 -20.92 0.03 1.65
N PRO A 186 -20.16 0.84 2.42
CA PRO A 186 -19.99 2.26 2.14
C PRO A 186 -19.28 2.53 0.81
N PRO A 187 -19.72 3.49 0.01
CA PRO A 187 -19.05 3.89 -1.22
C PRO A 187 -17.66 4.49 -0.94
N ILE A 188 -16.79 4.43 -1.95
CA ILE A 188 -15.50 5.11 -1.94
C ILE A 188 -15.75 6.58 -2.28
N VAL A 189 -15.37 7.49 -1.39
CA VAL A 189 -15.53 8.94 -1.57
C VAL A 189 -14.24 9.66 -1.95
N LEU A 190 -13.07 9.06 -1.65
CA LEU A 190 -11.77 9.60 -2.05
C LEU A 190 -10.81 8.44 -2.35
N GLN A 191 -10.12 8.51 -3.48
CA GLN A 191 -9.11 7.53 -3.92
C GLN A 191 -8.15 8.13 -4.95
N ASN A 192 -7.10 7.38 -5.26
CA ASN A 192 -6.11 7.74 -6.27
C ASN A 192 -5.36 9.05 -5.96
N LEU A 193 -5.23 9.42 -4.67
CA LEU A 193 -4.32 10.48 -4.27
C LEU A 193 -2.88 10.02 -4.53
N PRO A 194 -2.10 10.72 -5.34
CA PRO A 194 -0.68 10.37 -5.57
C PRO A 194 0.23 10.83 -4.43
N VAL A 195 -0.34 11.36 -3.37
CA VAL A 195 0.34 11.81 -2.14
C VAL A 195 -0.26 11.11 -0.94
N CYS A 196 0.50 11.01 0.15
CA CYS A 196 -0.03 10.41 1.37
C CYS A 196 -1.19 11.24 1.93
N GLY A 197 -2.26 10.55 2.32
CA GLY A 197 -3.32 11.08 3.17
C GLY A 197 -3.44 10.17 4.39
N ASN A 198 -3.55 10.75 5.57
CA ASN A 198 -3.52 10.00 6.81
C ASN A 198 -4.73 10.25 7.71
N CYS A 199 -4.52 10.99 8.79
CA CYS A 199 -5.56 11.22 9.78
C CYS A 199 -6.64 12.16 9.23
N HIS A 200 -7.84 11.97 9.73
CA HIS A 200 -8.97 12.83 9.44
C HIS A 200 -9.75 13.10 10.73
N SER A 201 -10.54 14.15 10.71
CA SER A 201 -11.45 14.49 11.81
C SER A 201 -12.58 15.37 11.34
N PHE A 202 -13.70 15.29 12.03
CA PHE A 202 -14.83 16.17 11.81
C PHE A 202 -14.98 17.16 12.98
N ALA A 203 -15.58 18.33 12.70
CA ALA A 203 -16.19 19.13 13.75
C ALA A 203 -17.42 18.39 14.30
N ASP A 204 -17.80 18.59 15.56
CA ASP A 204 -18.87 17.82 16.19
C ASP A 204 -20.23 17.92 15.49
N ASN A 205 -20.49 19.03 14.81
CA ASN A 205 -21.70 19.22 14.01
C ASN A 205 -21.56 18.69 12.56
N GLY A 206 -20.47 17.99 12.24
CA GLY A 206 -20.18 17.48 10.90
C GLY A 206 -19.92 18.54 9.84
N SER A 207 -19.92 19.82 10.16
CA SER A 207 -19.85 20.92 9.18
C SER A 207 -18.49 21.04 8.48
N VAL A 208 -17.43 20.54 9.09
CA VAL A 208 -16.05 20.64 8.61
C VAL A 208 -15.35 19.28 8.68
N LEU A 209 -14.72 18.90 7.57
CA LEU A 209 -13.78 17.77 7.50
C LEU A 209 -12.35 18.30 7.44
N GLY A 210 -11.51 17.80 8.33
CA GLY A 210 -10.06 17.94 8.29
C GLY A 210 -9.39 16.65 7.80
N LEU A 211 -8.37 16.76 6.95
CA LEU A 211 -7.65 15.62 6.38
C LEU A 211 -6.16 15.94 6.23
N ASP A 212 -5.28 15.12 6.81
CA ASP A 212 -3.84 15.19 6.56
C ASP A 212 -3.53 14.81 5.11
N VAL A 213 -2.74 15.65 4.41
CA VAL A 213 -2.30 15.40 3.02
C VAL A 213 -0.87 15.93 2.84
N ASP A 214 -0.11 15.27 1.97
CA ASP A 214 1.16 15.85 1.51
C ASP A 214 0.86 16.96 0.49
N TYR A 215 1.44 18.14 0.67
CA TYR A 215 1.21 19.32 -0.19
C TYR A 215 2.52 20.02 -0.53
N GLY A 216 2.74 20.33 -1.80
CA GLY A 216 3.85 21.17 -2.25
C GLY A 216 5.22 20.76 -1.72
N ASN A 217 5.57 19.46 -1.73
CA ASN A 217 6.79 18.91 -1.14
C ASN A 217 6.85 19.00 0.40
N ASP A 218 5.77 19.39 1.05
CA ASP A 218 5.62 19.45 2.49
C ASP A 218 4.68 18.34 2.95
N LYS A 219 5.13 17.52 3.87
CA LYS A 219 4.30 16.48 4.49
C LYS A 219 3.38 17.01 5.57
N GLY A 220 3.52 18.27 5.94
CA GLY A 220 2.73 18.95 6.94
C GLY A 220 1.44 19.60 6.42
N GLY A 221 0.95 19.21 5.24
CA GLY A 221 -0.29 19.75 4.70
C GLY A 221 -1.53 19.22 5.43
N TYR A 222 -2.50 20.08 5.66
CA TYR A 222 -3.79 19.72 6.25
C TYR A 222 -4.93 20.39 5.50
N GLY A 223 -5.75 19.59 4.83
CA GLY A 223 -6.94 20.08 4.12
C GLY A 223 -8.07 20.31 5.11
N ILE A 224 -8.69 21.49 5.07
CA ILE A 224 -9.81 21.88 5.93
C ILE A 224 -10.97 22.31 5.05
N MET A 225 -11.99 21.48 4.96
CA MET A 225 -13.07 21.62 4.00
C MET A 225 -14.42 21.73 4.68
N PRO A 226 -15.29 22.66 4.27
CA PRO A 226 -16.71 22.56 4.60
C PRO A 226 -17.29 21.29 3.98
N VAL A 227 -18.10 20.57 4.73
CA VAL A 227 -18.75 19.35 4.23
C VAL A 227 -19.87 19.69 3.25
N SER A 228 -19.89 19.01 2.15
CA SER A 228 -20.94 19.07 1.12
C SER A 228 -20.94 17.76 0.33
N THR A 229 -22.01 17.51 -0.41
CA THR A 229 -22.19 16.28 -1.21
C THR A 229 -21.03 16.06 -2.19
N HIS A 230 -20.56 17.12 -2.84
CA HIS A 230 -19.42 17.11 -3.75
C HIS A 230 -18.36 18.08 -3.21
N MET A 231 -17.34 17.54 -2.59
CA MET A 231 -16.27 18.33 -1.98
C MET A 231 -15.12 18.53 -2.95
N VAL A 232 -14.53 19.71 -2.92
CA VAL A 232 -13.30 20.02 -3.66
C VAL A 232 -12.23 20.46 -2.66
N MET A 233 -11.09 19.77 -2.69
CA MET A 233 -9.91 20.10 -1.90
C MET A 233 -8.91 20.83 -2.82
N ASP A 234 -8.97 22.15 -2.79
CA ASP A 234 -8.07 23.03 -3.52
C ASP A 234 -6.99 23.61 -2.60
N ASP A 235 -6.01 24.31 -3.16
CA ASP A 235 -4.88 24.90 -2.43
C ASP A 235 -5.30 25.94 -1.37
N GLN A 236 -6.42 26.63 -1.56
CA GLN A 236 -6.93 27.59 -0.59
C GLN A 236 -7.47 26.95 0.69
N LYS A 237 -7.79 25.68 0.62
CA LYS A 237 -8.29 24.86 1.74
C LYS A 237 -7.20 24.10 2.46
N ILE A 238 -5.95 24.21 2.01
CA ILE A 238 -4.82 23.53 2.62
C ILE A 238 -3.96 24.53 3.37
N ILE A 239 -3.68 24.20 4.62
CA ILE A 239 -2.65 24.84 5.42
C ILE A 239 -1.42 23.94 5.48
N THR A 240 -0.26 24.51 5.75
CA THR A 240 0.93 23.73 6.06
C THR A 240 1.41 24.05 7.48
N TRP A 241 1.61 23.01 8.29
CA TRP A 241 2.15 23.16 9.64
C TRP A 241 3.59 23.66 9.63
N ALA A 242 4.31 23.46 8.52
CA ALA A 242 5.66 23.99 8.32
C ALA A 242 5.69 25.55 8.26
N ASP A 243 4.55 26.22 8.09
CA ASP A 243 4.47 27.68 8.17
C ASP A 243 4.61 28.20 9.62
N TYR A 244 4.41 27.35 10.62
CA TYR A 244 4.67 27.70 11.99
C TYR A 244 6.17 27.81 12.24
N LYS A 245 6.66 29.05 12.43
CA LYS A 245 8.07 29.37 12.77
C LYS A 245 9.13 28.72 11.87
N ARG A 246 8.93 28.76 10.55
CA ARG A 246 9.94 28.31 9.59
C ARG A 246 11.33 28.91 9.79
N ALA A 247 11.40 30.09 10.43
CA ALA A 247 12.67 30.81 10.63
C ALA A 247 13.68 30.05 11.50
N ASP A 248 13.27 29.07 12.31
CA ASP A 248 14.18 28.26 13.12
C ASP A 248 14.76 27.05 12.40
N GLY A 249 14.29 26.78 11.16
CA GLY A 249 14.78 25.68 10.33
C GLY A 249 14.36 24.28 10.80
N GLU A 250 13.56 24.14 11.87
CA GLU A 250 13.06 22.85 12.30
C GLU A 250 11.99 22.34 11.35
N LEU A 251 12.13 21.10 10.91
CA LEU A 251 11.11 20.40 10.13
C LEU A 251 9.93 19.99 10.99
N THR A 252 8.77 19.96 10.40
CA THR A 252 7.54 19.46 11.04
C THR A 252 6.64 18.76 10.03
N PHE A 253 5.91 17.74 10.46
CA PHE A 253 4.85 17.13 9.69
C PHE A 253 3.46 17.59 10.12
N GLY A 254 3.30 18.06 11.36
CA GLY A 254 1.97 18.33 11.88
C GLY A 254 1.16 17.03 12.04
N LEU A 255 1.49 16.25 13.07
CA LEU A 255 0.92 14.91 13.27
C LEU A 255 -0.39 14.94 14.03
N LEU A 256 -1.31 14.02 13.64
CA LEU A 256 -2.54 13.74 14.39
C LEU A 256 -3.41 14.97 14.58
N SER A 257 -3.54 15.77 13.53
CA SER A 257 -4.31 17.01 13.54
C SER A 257 -5.80 16.76 13.80
N ARG A 258 -6.44 17.67 14.55
CA ARG A 258 -7.86 17.59 14.92
C ARG A 258 -8.55 18.92 14.79
N VAL A 259 -9.74 18.91 14.19
CA VAL A 259 -10.64 20.05 14.15
C VAL A 259 -11.36 20.19 15.49
N SER A 260 -11.56 21.43 15.96
CA SER A 260 -12.34 21.70 17.17
C SER A 260 -13.83 21.41 16.97
N PRO A 261 -14.62 21.22 18.03
CA PRO A 261 -16.07 21.00 17.94
C PRO A 261 -16.79 22.05 17.09
N THR A 262 -16.40 23.31 17.24
CA THR A 262 -16.99 24.42 16.48
C THR A 262 -16.52 24.52 15.03
N GLY A 263 -15.46 23.77 14.66
CA GLY A 263 -14.83 23.89 13.35
C GLY A 263 -13.93 25.12 13.16
N ARG A 264 -13.76 25.98 14.18
CA ARG A 264 -12.94 27.20 14.11
C ARG A 264 -11.46 26.91 14.22
N TYR A 265 -11.07 26.08 15.17
CA TYR A 265 -9.68 25.78 15.45
C TYR A 265 -9.26 24.42 14.91
N VAL A 266 -7.97 24.29 14.60
CA VAL A 266 -7.33 23.00 14.35
C VAL A 266 -6.11 22.91 15.23
N ILE A 267 -5.93 21.78 15.93
CA ILE A 267 -4.76 21.52 16.77
C ILE A 267 -3.92 20.39 16.16
N SER A 268 -2.61 20.49 16.24
CA SER A 268 -1.67 19.48 15.76
C SER A 268 -0.42 19.40 16.61
N THR A 269 0.29 18.27 16.51
CA THR A 269 1.66 18.13 17.01
C THR A 269 2.60 18.67 15.94
N VAL A 270 3.39 19.69 16.28
CA VAL A 270 4.36 20.32 15.37
C VAL A 270 5.77 20.35 15.97
N LYS A 271 6.77 20.73 15.19
CA LYS A 271 8.19 20.56 15.53
C LYS A 271 8.46 19.12 15.96
N ASP A 272 7.81 18.23 15.27
CA ASP A 272 7.71 16.83 15.62
C ASP A 272 8.85 16.03 15.02
N ARG A 273 9.22 15.00 15.75
CA ARG A 273 10.08 13.93 15.27
C ARG A 273 9.48 12.61 15.68
N SER A 274 9.38 11.70 14.74
CA SER A 274 8.71 10.41 14.96
C SER A 274 9.57 9.26 14.49
N VAL A 275 9.58 8.18 15.28
CA VAL A 275 10.09 6.89 14.82
C VAL A 275 9.10 6.32 13.83
N PHE A 276 9.59 5.95 12.66
CA PHE A 276 8.82 5.27 11.63
C PHE A 276 9.63 4.11 11.06
N VAL A 277 9.19 2.89 11.35
CA VAL A 277 9.80 1.66 10.86
C VAL A 277 8.75 0.81 10.19
N ALA A 278 8.92 0.57 8.89
CA ALA A 278 8.08 -0.37 8.16
C ALA A 278 8.49 -1.80 8.50
N ILE A 279 7.53 -2.59 8.98
CA ILE A 279 7.76 -3.99 9.39
C ILE A 279 7.14 -4.90 8.32
N PRO A 280 7.88 -5.87 7.76
CA PRO A 280 7.35 -6.79 6.76
C PRO A 280 6.23 -7.69 7.28
N GLU A 281 6.19 -7.93 8.59
CA GLU A 281 5.17 -8.76 9.21
C GLU A 281 3.79 -8.08 9.16
N LEU A 282 2.83 -8.74 8.52
CA LEU A 282 1.48 -8.17 8.31
C LEU A 282 0.73 -7.90 9.61
N MET A 283 1.03 -8.65 10.68
CA MET A 283 0.35 -8.47 11.97
C MET A 283 0.72 -7.16 12.67
N ILE A 284 1.96 -6.70 12.51
CA ILE A 284 2.46 -5.44 13.10
C ILE A 284 2.51 -4.35 12.04
N SER A 285 3.04 -4.65 10.86
CA SER A 285 3.18 -3.84 9.64
C SER A 285 3.97 -2.53 9.75
N GLN A 286 3.98 -1.87 10.89
CA GLN A 286 4.78 -0.67 11.14
C GLN A 286 4.92 -0.39 12.64
N LEU A 287 6.02 0.25 13.01
CA LEU A 287 6.20 0.92 14.29
C LEU A 287 6.18 2.44 14.03
N PHE A 288 5.27 3.15 14.68
CA PHE A 288 5.16 4.60 14.57
C PHE A 288 4.83 5.21 15.92
N PHE A 289 5.66 6.17 16.36
CA PHE A 289 5.38 6.98 17.55
C PHE A 289 6.20 8.27 17.56
N PRO A 290 5.62 9.41 17.94
CA PRO A 290 6.32 10.67 18.11
C PRO A 290 7.27 10.63 19.30
N ILE A 291 8.50 11.14 19.15
CA ILE A 291 9.51 11.24 20.22
C ILE A 291 9.83 12.68 20.60
N LYS A 292 9.38 13.64 19.82
CA LYS A 292 9.48 15.08 20.04
C LYS A 292 8.25 15.76 19.44
N GLY A 293 7.79 16.88 19.98
CA GLY A 293 6.71 17.69 19.40
C GLY A 293 5.98 18.50 20.45
N ILE A 294 5.42 19.62 20.02
CA ILE A 294 4.59 20.53 20.83
C ILE A 294 3.21 20.68 20.21
N LEU A 295 2.22 21.12 20.98
CA LEU A 295 0.89 21.39 20.46
C LEU A 295 0.79 22.82 19.94
N VAL A 296 0.30 22.96 18.70
CA VAL A 296 0.05 24.22 18.03
C VAL A 296 -1.39 24.24 17.54
N VAL A 297 -2.01 25.39 17.68
CA VAL A 297 -3.39 25.67 17.24
C VAL A 297 -3.35 26.60 16.04
N TYR A 298 -4.11 26.27 15.02
CA TYR A 298 -4.42 27.15 13.89
C TYR A 298 -5.84 27.70 14.06
N ASP A 299 -5.98 29.02 14.07
CA ASP A 299 -7.29 29.70 14.06
C ASP A 299 -7.68 30.02 12.61
N ARG A 300 -8.74 29.41 12.12
CA ARG A 300 -9.23 29.57 10.75
C ARG A 300 -9.78 30.97 10.46
N GLU A 301 -10.23 31.70 11.45
CA GLU A 301 -10.74 33.07 11.28
C GLU A 301 -9.58 34.05 11.10
N THR A 302 -8.58 33.98 11.96
CA THR A 302 -7.43 34.89 11.94
C THR A 302 -6.29 34.41 11.06
N LYS A 303 -6.34 33.13 10.62
CA LYS A 303 -5.30 32.44 9.86
C LYS A 303 -3.93 32.40 10.58
N ALA A 304 -3.97 32.43 11.92
CA ALA A 304 -2.79 32.46 12.75
C ALA A 304 -2.48 31.10 13.38
N PHE A 305 -1.19 30.78 13.45
CA PHE A 305 -0.67 29.63 14.21
C PHE A 305 -0.16 30.12 15.56
N THR A 306 -0.55 29.44 16.64
CA THR A 306 -0.12 29.78 18.00
C THR A 306 0.21 28.50 18.77
N ALA A 307 1.40 28.43 19.38
CA ALA A 307 1.69 27.36 20.34
C ALA A 307 0.71 27.42 21.50
N LEU A 308 0.23 26.27 21.97
CA LEU A 308 -0.68 26.21 23.10
C LEU A 308 0.12 26.31 24.41
N PRO A 309 0.08 27.45 25.13
CA PRO A 309 0.86 27.64 26.36
C PRO A 309 0.57 26.54 27.38
N GLY A 310 1.63 25.91 27.89
CA GLY A 310 1.56 24.76 28.80
C GLY A 310 1.62 23.40 28.10
N ALA A 311 1.34 23.36 26.80
CA ALA A 311 1.58 22.20 25.95
C ALA A 311 2.60 22.50 24.84
N ASP A 312 3.52 23.42 25.08
CA ASP A 312 4.57 23.91 24.20
C ASP A 312 6.00 23.72 24.77
N ASP A 313 6.13 22.97 25.86
CA ASP A 313 7.43 22.69 26.48
C ASP A 313 8.21 21.63 25.65
N PRO A 314 9.37 21.98 25.05
CA PRO A 314 10.15 21.07 24.22
C PRO A 314 10.86 19.95 25.01
N GLN A 315 10.80 19.93 26.35
CA GLN A 315 11.29 18.81 27.15
C GLN A 315 10.37 17.58 27.04
N TYR A 316 9.16 17.77 26.53
CA TYR A 316 8.19 16.70 26.33
C TYR A 316 7.82 16.55 24.87
N VAL A 317 7.40 15.37 24.50
CA VAL A 317 6.56 15.15 23.33
C VAL A 317 5.12 15.26 23.78
N GLN A 318 4.36 16.09 23.10
CA GLN A 318 2.94 16.36 23.35
C GLN A 318 2.19 16.12 22.05
N THR A 319 1.29 15.16 22.06
CA THR A 319 0.72 14.64 20.82
C THR A 319 -0.68 14.11 21.02
N ASN A 320 -1.35 13.80 19.93
CA ASN A 320 -2.65 13.14 19.92
C ASN A 320 -3.73 13.92 20.70
N ALA A 321 -3.76 15.21 20.49
CA ALA A 321 -4.69 16.13 21.15
C ALA A 321 -6.12 15.91 20.67
N VAL A 322 -7.09 16.00 21.61
CA VAL A 322 -8.53 15.94 21.34
C VAL A 322 -9.25 16.95 22.21
N TRP A 323 -10.28 17.57 21.65
CA TRP A 323 -11.11 18.54 22.33
C TRP A 323 -12.15 17.85 23.24
N SER A 324 -12.49 18.49 24.37
CA SER A 324 -13.74 18.19 25.05
C SER A 324 -14.93 18.64 24.20
N PRO A 325 -16.12 18.04 24.36
CA PRO A 325 -17.29 18.37 23.53
C PRO A 325 -17.69 19.85 23.58
N ASP A 326 -17.48 20.50 24.70
CA ASP A 326 -17.74 21.94 24.89
C ASP A 326 -16.61 22.84 24.34
N GLY A 327 -15.48 22.24 23.90
CA GLY A 327 -14.32 22.96 23.40
C GLY A 327 -13.48 23.67 24.46
N GLY A 328 -13.82 23.51 25.72
CA GLY A 328 -13.17 24.23 26.85
C GLY A 328 -11.84 23.63 27.30
N GLU A 329 -11.61 22.35 26.99
CA GLU A 329 -10.46 21.60 27.45
C GLU A 329 -9.89 20.74 26.31
N ILE A 330 -8.60 20.41 26.40
CA ILE A 330 -7.92 19.48 25.47
C ILE A 330 -7.28 18.35 26.29
N ALA A 331 -7.61 17.11 25.93
CA ALA A 331 -6.88 15.94 26.40
C ALA A 331 -5.80 15.55 25.37
N PHE A 332 -4.62 15.13 25.83
CA PHE A 332 -3.50 14.78 24.96
C PHE A 332 -2.55 13.78 25.60
N ALA A 333 -1.78 13.09 24.78
CA ALA A 333 -0.72 12.19 25.24
C ALA A 333 0.59 12.95 25.41
N ARG A 334 1.30 12.70 26.51
CA ARG A 334 2.57 13.35 26.87
C ARG A 334 3.59 12.32 27.35
N ALA A 335 4.84 12.47 26.91
CA ALA A 335 5.99 11.71 27.39
C ALA A 335 7.22 12.62 27.47
N THR A 336 8.29 12.21 28.17
CA THR A 336 9.56 12.90 28.09
C THR A 336 10.12 12.77 26.67
N ALA A 337 10.52 13.91 26.07
CA ALA A 337 11.08 13.92 24.74
C ALA A 337 12.38 13.11 24.66
N TYR A 338 12.49 12.27 23.66
CA TYR A 338 13.72 11.51 23.40
C TYR A 338 14.69 12.37 22.59
N ARG A 339 15.93 12.48 23.10
CA ARG A 339 17.01 13.24 22.48
C ARG A 339 18.22 12.36 22.27
N ALA A 340 18.82 12.42 21.09
CA ALA A 340 20.10 11.80 20.79
C ALA A 340 20.86 12.69 19.81
N GLU A 341 22.16 12.94 20.06
CA GLU A 341 23.00 13.82 19.23
C GLU A 341 22.97 13.42 17.75
N ARG A 342 22.96 12.10 17.46
CA ARG A 342 22.87 11.60 16.07
C ARG A 342 21.60 12.01 15.35
N LEU A 343 20.52 12.28 16.09
CA LEU A 343 19.25 12.73 15.52
C LEU A 343 19.19 14.26 15.33
N GLU A 344 19.96 15.02 16.11
CA GLU A 344 19.98 16.48 16.01
C GLU A 344 20.63 16.96 14.70
N GLN A 345 21.51 16.13 14.13
CA GLN A 345 22.19 16.40 12.86
C GLN A 345 21.36 16.00 11.62
N GLN A 346 20.25 15.30 11.82
CA GLN A 346 19.41 14.84 10.72
C GLN A 346 18.36 15.88 10.37
N ASN A 347 18.24 16.18 9.08
CA ASN A 347 17.21 17.05 8.54
C ASN A 347 15.99 16.20 8.10
N SER A 348 15.39 15.44 9.04
CA SER A 348 14.21 14.61 8.80
C SER A 348 13.31 14.57 10.03
N ALA A 349 12.00 14.72 9.84
CA ALA A 349 11.02 14.54 10.90
C ALA A 349 10.71 13.06 11.15
N LEU A 350 10.99 12.17 10.19
CA LEU A 350 10.90 10.72 10.36
C LEU A 350 12.30 10.14 10.61
N VAL A 351 12.38 9.25 11.59
CA VAL A 351 13.61 8.58 12.02
C VAL A 351 13.54 7.11 11.64
N ASP A 352 14.54 6.64 10.90
CA ASP A 352 14.64 5.27 10.41
C ASP A 352 15.12 4.30 11.51
N GLU A 353 14.90 3.00 11.26
CA GLU A 353 15.28 1.90 12.15
C GLU A 353 16.75 1.95 12.59
N LYS A 354 17.67 2.21 11.64
CA LYS A 354 19.13 2.27 11.88
C LYS A 354 19.54 3.37 12.87
N ASP A 355 18.71 4.40 13.01
CA ASP A 355 19.01 5.59 13.82
C ASP A 355 18.44 5.49 15.23
N VAL A 356 17.63 4.45 15.51
CA VAL A 356 16.99 4.21 16.81
C VAL A 356 17.04 2.74 17.25
N PRO A 357 18.25 2.11 17.24
CA PRO A 357 18.38 0.70 17.59
C PRO A 357 17.87 0.36 19.00
N GLU A 358 17.92 1.30 19.93
CA GLU A 358 17.36 1.13 21.27
C GLU A 358 15.87 0.81 21.30
N PHE A 359 15.08 1.27 20.33
CA PHE A 359 13.65 0.94 20.21
C PHE A 359 13.42 -0.29 19.33
N THR A 360 14.21 -0.44 18.28
CA THR A 360 14.00 -1.49 17.29
C THR A 360 14.69 -2.81 17.67
N VAL A 361 15.88 -2.77 18.25
CA VAL A 361 16.69 -3.91 18.69
C VAL A 361 16.49 -4.18 20.17
N ASP A 362 16.81 -3.20 21.02
CA ASP A 362 16.80 -3.34 22.48
C ASP A 362 15.41 -3.31 23.09
N LYS A 363 14.38 -2.97 22.30
CA LYS A 363 12.95 -2.88 22.71
C LYS A 363 12.75 -1.99 23.93
N LYS A 364 13.54 -0.91 24.06
CA LYS A 364 13.37 0.06 25.13
C LYS A 364 11.95 0.62 25.11
N PRO A 365 11.21 0.60 26.22
CA PRO A 365 9.86 1.13 26.25
C PRO A 365 9.85 2.65 26.08
N PHE A 366 8.80 3.15 25.40
CA PHE A 366 8.47 4.57 25.31
C PHE A 366 7.01 4.72 25.72
N LEU A 367 6.77 5.40 26.84
CA LEU A 367 5.49 5.43 27.54
C LEU A 367 4.89 6.81 27.49
N TYR A 368 3.62 6.88 27.13
CA TYR A 368 2.82 8.11 27.16
C TYR A 368 1.84 8.06 28.31
N ASP A 369 1.65 9.23 28.93
CA ASP A 369 0.61 9.50 29.91
C ASP A 369 -0.43 10.45 29.34
N LEU A 370 -1.69 10.35 29.76
CA LEU A 370 -2.73 11.28 29.35
C LEU A 370 -2.78 12.49 30.27
N TYR A 371 -2.78 13.66 29.66
CA TYR A 371 -2.91 14.95 30.30
C TYR A 371 -4.13 15.70 29.77
N ARG A 372 -4.63 16.65 30.53
CA ARG A 372 -5.62 17.63 30.10
C ARG A 372 -5.15 19.04 30.38
N ILE A 373 -5.59 19.98 29.56
CA ILE A 373 -5.24 21.39 29.66
C ILE A 373 -6.43 22.25 29.26
N PRO A 374 -6.74 23.35 29.98
CA PRO A 374 -7.75 24.30 29.53
C PRO A 374 -7.35 24.91 28.20
N PHE A 375 -8.32 25.10 27.31
CA PHE A 375 -8.06 25.73 26.02
C PHE A 375 -8.01 27.25 26.10
N ASN A 376 -8.99 27.87 26.78
CA ASN A 376 -9.05 29.32 27.03
C ASN A 376 -8.83 30.18 25.77
N ASP A 377 -9.51 29.83 24.66
CA ASP A 377 -9.34 30.49 23.34
C ASP A 377 -7.86 30.54 22.87
N GLY A 378 -7.13 29.46 23.03
CA GLY A 378 -5.72 29.33 22.64
C GLY A 378 -4.71 29.87 23.66
N LYS A 379 -5.17 30.41 24.82
CA LYS A 379 -4.26 30.87 25.88
C LYS A 379 -3.71 29.75 26.76
N GLY A 380 -4.28 28.53 26.63
CA GLY A 380 -3.81 27.35 27.34
C GLY A 380 -3.92 27.46 28.85
N GLY A 381 -3.02 26.80 29.55
CA GLY A 381 -2.99 26.77 31.01
C GLY A 381 -1.95 25.79 31.54
N THR A 382 -2.14 25.30 32.77
CA THR A 382 -1.27 24.27 33.33
C THR A 382 -1.81 22.89 32.99
N PRO A 383 -1.01 22.02 32.31
CA PRO A 383 -1.42 20.66 32.02
C PRO A 383 -1.48 19.82 33.31
N VAL A 384 -2.55 19.07 33.47
CA VAL A 384 -2.78 18.20 34.62
C VAL A 384 -2.87 16.75 34.13
N PRO A 385 -2.17 15.79 34.77
CA PRO A 385 -2.31 14.38 34.41
C PRO A 385 -3.74 13.90 34.69
N ILE A 386 -4.27 13.04 33.80
CA ILE A 386 -5.58 12.41 34.01
C ILE A 386 -5.36 11.23 34.97
N GLU A 387 -5.91 11.33 36.19
CA GLU A 387 -5.82 10.29 37.19
C GLU A 387 -6.39 8.96 36.61
N GLY A 388 -5.68 7.85 36.78
CA GLY A 388 -6.06 6.54 36.27
C GLY A 388 -5.63 6.26 34.81
N ALA A 389 -5.15 7.27 34.07
CA ALA A 389 -4.61 7.14 32.73
C ALA A 389 -3.20 7.76 32.60
N SER A 390 -2.51 7.93 33.77
CA SER A 390 -1.16 8.49 33.86
C SER A 390 -0.38 7.83 34.98
N ASN A 391 0.95 7.75 34.81
CA ASN A 391 1.88 7.23 35.81
C ASN A 391 1.59 5.77 36.24
N ASP A 392 1.06 4.96 35.35
CA ASP A 392 0.67 3.56 35.62
C ASP A 392 1.65 2.53 35.01
N GLY A 393 2.76 3.00 34.43
CA GLY A 393 3.80 2.15 33.82
C GLY A 393 3.42 1.58 32.45
N MET A 394 2.35 2.09 31.87
CA MET A 394 1.86 1.72 30.55
C MET A 394 1.89 2.92 29.59
N SER A 395 1.73 2.67 28.31
CA SER A 395 1.55 3.72 27.32
C SER A 395 0.06 3.98 27.11
N ASN A 396 -0.40 5.20 27.40
CA ASN A 396 -1.78 5.64 27.30
C ASN A 396 -1.90 6.68 26.17
N TYR A 397 -2.77 6.42 25.15
CA TYR A 397 -2.87 7.27 23.96
C TYR A 397 -4.26 7.18 23.32
N PHE A 398 -4.53 8.01 22.32
CA PHE A 398 -5.80 8.15 21.62
C PHE A 398 -6.98 8.41 22.56
N PRO A 399 -6.91 9.44 23.42
CA PRO A 399 -8.08 9.81 24.21
C PRO A 399 -9.22 10.27 23.29
N LYS A 400 -10.46 9.92 23.63
CA LYS A 400 -11.69 10.38 22.95
C LYS A 400 -12.78 10.61 23.98
N TYR A 401 -13.24 11.83 24.09
CA TYR A 401 -14.41 12.15 24.90
C TYR A 401 -15.66 11.55 24.27
N SER A 402 -16.59 11.07 25.09
CA SER A 402 -17.96 10.85 24.65
C SER A 402 -18.64 12.20 24.36
N PRO A 403 -19.52 12.31 23.36
CA PRO A 403 -20.21 13.55 23.02
C PRO A 403 -21.00 14.18 24.19
N ASP A 404 -21.52 13.38 25.14
CA ASP A 404 -22.17 13.84 26.34
C ASP A 404 -21.18 14.32 27.44
N GLY A 405 -19.88 14.22 27.20
CA GLY A 405 -18.84 14.68 28.13
C GLY A 405 -18.65 13.83 29.38
N LYS A 406 -19.30 12.67 29.50
CA LYS A 406 -19.23 11.83 30.73
C LYS A 406 -17.96 10.96 30.76
N TRP A 407 -17.50 10.50 29.62
CA TRP A 407 -16.47 9.48 29.52
C TRP A 407 -15.31 9.91 28.62
N ILE A 408 -14.12 9.37 28.90
CA ILE A 408 -13.00 9.30 27.96
C ILE A 408 -12.71 7.82 27.72
N VAL A 409 -12.72 7.38 26.46
CA VAL A 409 -12.14 6.11 26.04
C VAL A 409 -10.75 6.38 25.50
N PHE A 410 -9.79 5.53 25.83
CA PHE A 410 -8.42 5.63 25.38
C PHE A 410 -7.81 4.25 25.13
N THR A 411 -6.70 4.23 24.39
CA THR A 411 -5.94 3.01 24.13
C THR A 411 -4.80 2.90 25.14
N LYS A 412 -4.58 1.69 25.64
CA LYS A 412 -3.47 1.34 26.53
C LYS A 412 -2.68 0.17 25.97
N SER A 413 -1.34 0.27 25.99
CA SER A 413 -0.41 -0.79 25.61
C SER A 413 0.82 -0.80 26.53
N LYS A 414 1.66 -1.84 26.43
CA LYS A 414 2.89 -1.93 27.21
C LYS A 414 3.92 -0.88 26.83
N SER A 415 3.91 -0.43 25.58
CA SER A 415 4.86 0.57 25.08
C SER A 415 4.39 1.15 23.75
N TYR A 416 4.98 2.26 23.36
CA TYR A 416 4.80 2.94 22.07
C TYR A 416 3.38 3.47 21.83
N MET A 417 3.04 3.71 20.59
CA MET A 417 1.75 4.16 20.12
C MET A 417 1.48 3.47 18.77
N LEU A 418 0.26 3.40 18.36
CA LEU A 418 -0.19 2.92 17.05
C LEU A 418 0.11 1.42 16.75
N LEU A 419 -0.96 0.68 16.42
CA LEU A 419 -0.92 -0.71 15.96
C LEU A 419 -0.23 -1.71 16.92
N GLN A 420 -0.16 -1.40 18.21
CA GLN A 420 0.45 -2.33 19.15
C GLN A 420 -0.41 -3.60 19.30
N PRO A 421 0.17 -4.81 19.17
CA PRO A 421 -0.59 -6.06 19.22
C PRO A 421 -1.34 -6.29 20.53
N ASP A 422 -0.81 -5.75 21.61
CA ASP A 422 -1.34 -5.83 22.98
C ASP A 422 -2.20 -4.64 23.38
N SER A 423 -2.56 -3.76 22.43
CA SER A 423 -3.38 -2.58 22.74
C SER A 423 -4.81 -2.95 23.09
N GLU A 424 -5.32 -2.31 24.12
CA GLU A 424 -6.65 -2.49 24.70
C GLU A 424 -7.35 -1.16 24.84
N LEU A 425 -8.68 -1.16 24.76
CA LEU A 425 -9.52 -0.01 25.06
C LEU A 425 -9.86 0.03 26.54
N TRP A 426 -9.69 1.21 27.11
CA TRP A 426 -9.99 1.52 28.50
C TRP A 426 -10.94 2.72 28.55
N ILE A 427 -11.79 2.79 29.58
CA ILE A 427 -12.74 3.86 29.80
C ILE A 427 -12.54 4.46 31.18
N ILE A 428 -12.70 5.78 31.26
CA ILE A 428 -12.55 6.55 32.50
C ILE A 428 -13.59 7.67 32.50
N PRO A 429 -14.15 8.06 33.68
CA PRO A 429 -14.94 9.27 33.76
C PRO A 429 -14.13 10.50 33.27
N ALA A 430 -14.77 11.39 32.52
CA ALA A 430 -14.06 12.56 31.97
C ALA A 430 -13.44 13.45 33.05
N ALA A 431 -14.04 13.46 34.26
CA ALA A 431 -13.48 14.16 35.41
C ALA A 431 -12.18 13.52 35.99
N GLY A 432 -11.81 12.33 35.53
CA GLY A 432 -10.73 11.51 36.08
C GLY A 432 -11.24 10.51 37.10
N GLY A 433 -10.33 9.64 37.61
CA GLY A 433 -10.64 8.65 38.64
C GLY A 433 -10.14 7.24 38.21
N ALA A 434 -10.85 6.19 38.63
CA ALA A 434 -10.46 4.83 38.32
C ALA A 434 -10.73 4.46 36.85
N ALA A 435 -9.68 4.29 36.08
CA ALA A 435 -9.80 3.71 34.73
C ALA A 435 -10.13 2.22 34.81
N ARG A 436 -10.97 1.77 33.91
CA ARG A 436 -11.29 0.35 33.77
C ARG A 436 -11.13 -0.14 32.33
N ARG A 437 -10.65 -1.34 32.19
CA ARG A 437 -10.57 -2.02 30.91
C ARG A 437 -11.99 -2.29 30.40
N LEU A 438 -12.29 -2.02 29.14
CA LEU A 438 -13.51 -2.51 28.52
C LEU A 438 -13.48 -4.05 28.53
N ARG A 439 -14.60 -4.66 28.91
CA ARG A 439 -14.68 -6.11 29.17
C ARG A 439 -14.52 -6.91 27.89
N HIS A 440 -15.05 -6.39 26.80
CA HIS A 440 -15.14 -7.07 25.51
C HIS A 440 -14.09 -6.61 24.51
N ASN A 441 -12.91 -6.18 24.98
CA ASN A 441 -11.76 -6.06 24.09
C ASN A 441 -11.55 -7.36 23.31
N THR A 442 -11.28 -7.24 22.03
CA THR A 442 -10.91 -8.42 21.24
C THR A 442 -9.53 -8.94 21.65
N ALA A 443 -9.20 -10.15 21.30
CA ALA A 443 -7.96 -10.80 21.74
C ALA A 443 -6.68 -10.18 21.15
N ARG A 444 -6.81 -9.28 20.17
CA ARG A 444 -5.67 -8.66 19.49
C ARG A 444 -5.97 -7.24 19.08
N MET A 445 -5.03 -6.33 19.31
CA MET A 445 -5.01 -4.95 18.88
C MET A 445 -6.40 -4.29 18.82
N ASN A 446 -6.70 -3.46 19.79
CA ASN A 446 -7.92 -2.64 19.83
C ASN A 446 -7.49 -1.18 19.82
N SER A 447 -7.83 -0.44 18.78
CA SER A 447 -7.36 0.94 18.61
C SER A 447 -8.25 1.73 17.66
N TRP A 448 -7.90 3.01 17.43
CA TRP A 448 -8.61 3.92 16.53
C TRP A 448 -10.12 3.87 16.75
N HIS A 449 -10.56 4.40 17.84
CA HIS A 449 -11.96 4.41 18.22
C HIS A 449 -12.60 5.78 18.07
N SER A 450 -13.92 5.79 17.86
CA SER A 450 -14.74 6.98 17.76
C SER A 450 -16.16 6.72 18.32
N TRP A 451 -16.77 7.76 18.88
CA TRP A 451 -18.11 7.70 19.46
C TRP A 451 -19.19 8.12 18.46
N SER A 452 -20.33 7.46 18.51
CA SER A 452 -21.57 7.96 17.89
C SER A 452 -22.08 9.21 18.60
N SER A 453 -22.82 10.05 17.87
CA SER A 453 -23.36 11.32 18.37
C SER A 453 -24.22 11.18 19.66
N ASN A 454 -24.92 10.05 19.80
CA ASN A 454 -25.73 9.73 20.97
C ASN A 454 -24.95 9.19 22.18
N SER A 455 -23.60 9.08 22.09
CA SER A 455 -22.71 8.55 23.14
C SER A 455 -23.02 7.10 23.55
N ARG A 456 -23.71 6.33 22.70
CA ARG A 456 -24.11 4.95 22.98
C ARG A 456 -23.27 3.90 22.27
N TRP A 457 -22.66 4.26 21.14
CA TRP A 457 -21.88 3.33 20.36
C TRP A 457 -20.45 3.80 20.18
N LEU A 458 -19.54 2.87 20.31
CA LEU A 458 -18.12 3.06 20.05
C LEU A 458 -17.71 2.18 18.88
N VAL A 459 -17.21 2.78 17.78
CA VAL A 459 -16.55 2.04 16.72
C VAL A 459 -15.05 1.93 17.02
N PHE A 460 -14.44 0.81 16.71
CA PHE A 460 -13.00 0.62 16.85
C PHE A 460 -12.43 -0.36 15.83
N SER A 461 -11.12 -0.30 15.62
CA SER A 461 -10.38 -1.22 14.72
C SER A 461 -9.74 -2.36 15.51
N SER A 462 -9.79 -3.58 14.98
CA SER A 462 -9.10 -4.75 15.54
C SER A 462 -8.53 -5.70 14.49
N LYS A 463 -7.48 -6.44 14.86
CA LYS A 463 -6.84 -7.52 14.07
C LYS A 463 -7.21 -8.93 14.57
N VAL A 464 -8.30 -9.08 15.27
CA VAL A 464 -8.68 -10.36 15.90
C VAL A 464 -8.85 -11.49 14.88
N ASN A 465 -9.38 -11.20 13.69
CA ASN A 465 -9.67 -12.19 12.66
C ASN A 465 -8.57 -12.34 11.59
N GLY A 466 -7.44 -11.63 11.71
CA GLY A 466 -6.36 -11.73 10.74
C GLY A 466 -5.45 -10.50 10.71
N PRO A 467 -4.56 -10.40 9.72
CA PRO A 467 -3.60 -9.32 9.64
C PRO A 467 -4.23 -7.98 9.24
N TYR A 468 -5.38 -8.01 8.57
CA TYR A 468 -6.10 -6.81 8.16
C TYR A 468 -7.00 -6.33 9.30
N THR A 469 -6.89 -5.06 9.66
CA THR A 469 -7.81 -4.46 10.64
C THR A 469 -9.23 -4.44 10.09
N GLN A 470 -10.17 -4.80 10.96
CA GLN A 470 -11.61 -4.78 10.71
C GLN A 470 -12.27 -3.83 11.70
N LEU A 471 -13.44 -3.30 11.35
CA LEU A 471 -14.21 -2.40 12.20
C LEU A 471 -15.23 -3.18 13.02
N PHE A 472 -15.31 -2.81 14.29
CA PHE A 472 -16.25 -3.36 15.26
C PHE A 472 -17.03 -2.24 15.94
N LEU A 473 -18.26 -2.52 16.33
CA LEU A 473 -19.08 -1.67 17.20
C LEU A 473 -19.25 -2.33 18.57
N THR A 474 -19.24 -1.54 19.63
CA THR A 474 -19.69 -1.94 20.95
C THR A 474 -20.62 -0.89 21.51
N HIS A 475 -21.69 -1.32 22.20
CA HIS A 475 -22.59 -0.42 22.91
C HIS A 475 -22.00 -0.08 24.27
N ILE A 476 -22.09 1.17 24.65
CA ILE A 476 -21.69 1.65 25.99
C ILE A 476 -22.93 2.19 26.71
N ASP A 477 -23.23 1.60 27.87
CA ASP A 477 -24.37 2.02 28.69
C ASP A 477 -24.07 3.28 29.54
N ASP A 478 -25.05 3.78 30.28
CA ASP A 478 -24.91 4.97 31.13
C ASP A 478 -23.83 4.82 32.22
N ASP A 479 -23.56 3.60 32.66
CA ASP A 479 -22.51 3.25 33.61
C ASP A 479 -21.15 3.00 32.94
N GLY A 480 -21.07 3.16 31.60
CA GLY A 480 -19.93 2.94 30.77
C GLY A 480 -19.55 1.45 30.60
N ASN A 481 -20.46 0.50 30.82
CA ASN A 481 -20.22 -0.90 30.52
C ASN A 481 -20.41 -1.14 29.02
N ASP A 482 -19.54 -1.99 28.47
CA ASP A 482 -19.51 -2.33 27.06
C ASP A 482 -20.23 -3.66 26.77
N SER A 483 -20.84 -3.78 25.59
CA SER A 483 -21.39 -5.03 25.06
C SER A 483 -20.37 -5.82 24.24
N PRO A 484 -20.57 -7.12 23.98
CA PRO A 484 -19.76 -7.86 23.03
C PRO A 484 -19.72 -7.19 21.65
N PRO A 485 -18.55 -7.18 20.98
CA PRO A 485 -18.37 -6.42 19.76
C PRO A 485 -19.13 -7.00 18.57
N VAL A 486 -19.75 -6.11 17.81
CA VAL A 486 -20.42 -6.40 16.55
C VAL A 486 -19.47 -6.13 15.38
N LEU A 487 -19.18 -7.13 14.57
CA LEU A 487 -18.36 -6.98 13.37
C LEU A 487 -19.13 -6.22 12.28
N LEU A 488 -18.57 -5.15 11.77
CA LEU A 488 -19.07 -4.43 10.61
C LEU A 488 -18.58 -5.11 9.31
N GLU A 489 -19.20 -6.22 8.93
CA GLU A 489 -18.75 -7.05 7.81
C GLU A 489 -18.67 -6.27 6.50
N ARG A 490 -19.59 -5.35 6.26
CA ARG A 490 -19.67 -4.54 5.04
C ARG A 490 -18.63 -3.42 4.97
N PHE A 491 -17.95 -3.15 6.07
CA PHE A 491 -16.88 -2.17 6.20
C PHE A 491 -15.49 -2.82 6.10
N THR A 492 -15.42 -4.10 5.80
CA THR A 492 -14.17 -4.84 5.72
C THR A 492 -13.88 -5.28 4.29
N SER A 493 -12.61 -5.27 3.94
CA SER A 493 -12.10 -5.80 2.67
C SER A 493 -11.16 -6.97 2.94
N PRO A 494 -11.15 -8.00 2.08
CA PRO A 494 -10.29 -9.18 2.29
C PRO A 494 -8.80 -8.89 2.09
N ASP A 495 -8.46 -7.79 1.41
CA ASP A 495 -7.12 -7.41 1.00
C ASP A 495 -6.67 -6.04 1.53
N ARG A 496 -7.45 -5.42 2.41
CA ARG A 496 -7.18 -4.07 2.94
C ARG A 496 -7.52 -3.96 4.41
N ALA A 497 -6.71 -3.18 5.10
CA ALA A 497 -6.94 -2.83 6.50
C ALA A 497 -7.88 -1.62 6.59
N ALA A 498 -8.98 -1.73 7.33
CA ALA A 498 -9.88 -0.62 7.63
C ALA A 498 -9.40 0.10 8.89
N ASN A 499 -8.99 1.35 8.73
CA ASN A 499 -8.29 2.12 9.75
C ASN A 499 -8.96 3.46 10.03
N ILE A 500 -8.78 3.97 11.24
CA ILE A 500 -9.18 5.31 11.67
C ILE A 500 -10.68 5.55 11.39
N PRO A 501 -11.58 4.71 11.90
CA PRO A 501 -13.00 5.00 11.78
C PRO A 501 -13.35 6.24 12.59
N GLU A 502 -14.09 7.17 11.98
CA GLU A 502 -14.61 8.36 12.65
C GLU A 502 -16.11 8.49 12.36
N PHE A 503 -16.92 8.58 13.39
CA PHE A 503 -18.31 9.00 13.24
C PHE A 503 -18.36 10.46 12.86
N SER A 504 -19.13 10.80 11.85
CA SER A 504 -19.16 12.15 11.27
C SER A 504 -20.30 13.02 11.78
N HIS A 505 -21.25 12.45 12.54
CA HIS A 505 -22.51 13.09 12.94
C HIS A 505 -23.34 13.57 11.72
N LEU A 506 -23.23 12.87 10.60
CA LEU A 506 -23.85 13.20 9.34
C LEU A 506 -24.62 11.99 8.75
N PRO A 507 -25.66 12.22 7.96
CA PRO A 507 -26.30 11.14 7.21
C PRO A 507 -25.37 10.57 6.13
N GLY A 508 -25.54 9.32 5.74
CA GLY A 508 -24.71 8.63 4.75
C GLY A 508 -24.70 9.24 3.34
N THR A 509 -25.57 10.21 3.07
CA THR A 509 -25.65 10.95 1.80
C THR A 509 -24.91 12.29 1.83
N ALA A 510 -24.31 12.66 2.96
CA ALA A 510 -23.69 13.98 3.13
C ALA A 510 -22.45 14.17 2.26
N ILE A 511 -21.69 13.09 1.98
CA ILE A 511 -20.50 13.12 1.13
C ILE A 511 -20.64 12.05 0.05
N ALA A 512 -20.70 12.45 -1.22
CA ALA A 512 -20.70 11.55 -2.36
C ALA A 512 -19.30 11.38 -2.96
N ASP A 513 -18.53 12.48 -3.07
CA ASP A 513 -17.15 12.46 -3.55
C ASP A 513 -16.32 13.64 -2.99
N ILE A 514 -15.02 13.41 -2.90
CA ILE A 514 -14.01 14.40 -2.55
C ILE A 514 -13.00 14.43 -3.70
N ARG A 515 -12.87 15.57 -4.36
CA ARG A 515 -11.95 15.76 -5.49
C ARG A 515 -10.76 16.60 -5.06
N GLU A 516 -9.58 16.10 -5.32
CA GLU A 516 -8.36 16.86 -5.12
C GLU A 516 -8.14 17.83 -6.31
N GLN A 517 -7.81 19.08 -6.04
CA GLN A 517 -7.41 20.10 -7.01
C GLN A 517 -6.19 20.90 -6.53
N PHE A 518 -5.53 20.43 -5.50
CA PHE A 518 -4.35 21.09 -4.92
C PHE A 518 -3.02 20.52 -5.42
N LEU A 519 -3.04 19.42 -6.17
CA LEU A 519 -1.83 18.74 -6.59
C LEU A 519 -1.16 19.52 -7.73
N ASP A 520 0.10 19.83 -7.53
CA ASP A 520 0.96 20.47 -8.49
C ASP A 520 1.76 19.46 -9.34
N ALA A 521 2.44 19.95 -10.34
CA ALA A 521 3.31 19.15 -11.21
C ALA A 521 4.36 18.35 -10.43
N TYR A 522 4.88 18.92 -9.34
CA TYR A 522 5.91 18.29 -8.52
C TYR A 522 5.37 17.09 -7.73
N SER A 523 4.16 17.18 -7.22
CA SER A 523 3.48 16.07 -6.53
C SER A 523 3.33 14.84 -7.44
N PHE A 524 2.94 15.08 -8.70
CA PHE A 524 2.83 14.03 -9.70
C PHE A 524 4.19 13.48 -10.16
N LEU A 525 5.19 14.34 -10.29
CA LEU A 525 6.55 13.91 -10.60
C LEU A 525 7.08 12.95 -9.51
N ARG A 526 6.93 13.33 -8.25
CA ARG A 526 7.35 12.51 -7.11
C ARG A 526 6.62 11.17 -7.05
N ALA A 527 5.31 11.17 -7.25
CA ALA A 527 4.52 9.95 -7.30
C ALA A 527 4.96 9.02 -8.44
N GLY A 528 5.22 9.57 -9.61
CA GLY A 528 5.73 8.81 -10.75
C GLY A 528 7.10 8.20 -10.50
N LEU A 529 8.03 8.95 -9.90
CA LEU A 529 9.36 8.46 -9.52
C LEU A 529 9.27 7.34 -8.47
N ALA A 530 8.37 7.45 -7.49
CA ALA A 530 8.14 6.39 -6.52
C ALA A 530 7.67 5.10 -7.19
N ASN A 531 6.72 5.19 -8.12
CA ASN A 531 6.24 4.04 -8.90
C ASN A 531 7.35 3.43 -9.78
N GLN A 532 8.21 4.25 -10.40
CA GLN A 532 9.38 3.75 -11.14
C GLN A 532 10.34 2.96 -10.24
N ASN A 533 10.64 3.45 -9.06
CA ASN A 533 11.53 2.80 -8.09
C ASN A 533 11.00 1.44 -7.62
N THR A 534 9.68 1.24 -7.64
CA THR A 534 9.03 -0.04 -7.32
C THR A 534 8.80 -0.94 -8.54
N GLY A 535 9.15 -0.47 -9.74
CA GLY A 535 8.94 -1.18 -11.00
C GLY A 535 7.51 -1.08 -11.57
N ASP A 536 6.60 -0.30 -10.95
CA ASP A 536 5.27 -0.02 -11.51
C ASP A 536 5.33 1.07 -12.59
N ARG A 537 5.78 0.70 -13.77
CA ARG A 537 5.88 1.62 -14.91
C ARG A 537 4.53 2.18 -15.34
N LYS A 538 3.46 1.39 -15.25
CA LYS A 538 2.10 1.87 -15.58
C LYS A 538 1.60 2.90 -14.57
N GLY A 539 1.90 2.72 -13.29
CA GLY A 539 1.62 3.71 -12.25
C GLY A 539 2.39 5.00 -12.49
N ALA A 540 3.68 4.88 -12.83
CA ALA A 540 4.52 6.03 -13.18
C ALA A 540 3.97 6.81 -14.38
N GLU A 541 3.62 6.11 -15.47
CA GLU A 541 3.02 6.75 -16.66
C GLU A 541 1.72 7.50 -16.31
N ARG A 542 0.83 6.87 -15.53
CA ARG A 542 -0.42 7.53 -15.09
C ARG A 542 -0.14 8.81 -14.30
N ALA A 543 0.80 8.75 -13.35
CA ALA A 543 1.18 9.90 -12.54
C ALA A 543 1.72 11.05 -13.40
N TYR A 544 2.68 10.77 -14.30
CA TYR A 544 3.27 11.79 -15.18
C TYR A 544 2.24 12.40 -16.12
N ARG A 545 1.34 11.60 -16.71
CA ARG A 545 0.26 12.13 -17.57
C ARG A 545 -0.71 13.01 -16.79
N ARG A 546 -1.04 12.69 -15.54
CA ARG A 546 -1.84 13.56 -14.66
C ARG A 546 -1.11 14.87 -14.37
N GLY A 547 0.18 14.81 -14.07
CA GLY A 547 1.00 16.00 -13.88
C GLY A 547 1.04 16.89 -15.12
N LEU A 548 1.15 16.28 -16.30
CA LEU A 548 1.11 17.02 -17.57
C LEU A 548 -0.28 17.60 -17.92
N ALA A 549 -1.35 17.03 -17.37
CA ALA A 549 -2.69 17.63 -17.48
C ALA A 549 -2.81 18.94 -16.68
N VAL A 550 -2.07 19.04 -15.55
CA VAL A 550 -2.00 20.25 -14.70
C VAL A 550 -0.96 21.26 -15.25
N ALA A 551 0.20 20.75 -15.68
CA ALA A 551 1.32 21.56 -16.19
C ALA A 551 1.84 20.95 -17.52
N PRO A 552 1.20 21.25 -18.67
CA PRO A 552 1.51 20.61 -19.96
C PRO A 552 2.96 20.79 -20.43
N ASP A 553 3.60 21.87 -20.00
CA ASP A 553 4.94 22.26 -20.42
C ASP A 553 5.99 22.01 -19.32
N ASN A 554 5.69 21.13 -18.35
CA ASN A 554 6.66 20.80 -17.31
C ASN A 554 7.74 19.84 -17.87
N VAL A 555 8.96 20.36 -18.01
CA VAL A 555 10.10 19.67 -18.64
C VAL A 555 10.48 18.39 -17.92
N GLU A 556 10.47 18.40 -16.58
CA GLU A 556 10.82 17.21 -15.79
C GLU A 556 9.79 16.08 -15.96
N LEU A 557 8.49 16.42 -15.99
CA LEU A 557 7.43 15.45 -16.24
C LEU A 557 7.49 14.86 -17.65
N LEU A 558 7.74 15.70 -18.66
CA LEU A 558 7.91 15.27 -20.06
C LEU A 558 9.11 14.32 -20.18
N ASN A 559 10.24 14.69 -19.60
CA ASN A 559 11.44 13.86 -19.59
C ASN A 559 11.23 12.53 -18.83
N ALA A 560 10.57 12.56 -17.68
CA ALA A 560 10.29 11.35 -16.88
C ALA A 560 9.30 10.42 -17.58
N LEU A 561 8.27 10.97 -18.24
CA LEU A 561 7.34 10.18 -19.06
C LEU A 561 8.09 9.54 -20.23
N GLY A 562 8.91 10.31 -20.94
CA GLY A 562 9.72 9.79 -22.04
C GLY A 562 10.62 8.62 -21.59
N TRP A 563 11.26 8.74 -20.44
CA TRP A 563 12.08 7.66 -19.89
C TRP A 563 11.28 6.39 -19.57
N THR A 564 10.09 6.56 -18.98
CA THR A 564 9.19 5.42 -18.69
C THR A 564 8.77 4.71 -19.98
N LEU A 565 8.38 5.47 -21.01
CA LEU A 565 7.99 4.95 -22.31
C LEU A 565 9.15 4.22 -23.00
N PHE A 566 10.36 4.78 -22.91
CA PHE A 566 11.58 4.15 -23.44
C PHE A 566 11.85 2.79 -22.78
N GLN A 567 11.76 2.73 -21.43
CA GLN A 567 11.92 1.47 -20.71
C GLN A 567 10.84 0.43 -21.02
N ASP A 568 9.68 0.83 -21.51
CA ASP A 568 8.60 -0.06 -21.95
C ASP A 568 8.71 -0.44 -23.43
N GLY A 569 9.82 -0.04 -24.13
CA GLY A 569 10.04 -0.31 -25.56
C GLY A 569 9.19 0.55 -26.49
N ARG A 570 8.53 1.59 -25.97
CA ARG A 570 7.73 2.56 -26.74
C ARG A 570 8.60 3.73 -27.19
N THR A 571 9.71 3.42 -27.83
CA THR A 571 10.81 4.34 -28.14
C THR A 571 10.37 5.55 -28.98
N ALA A 572 9.46 5.35 -29.94
CA ALA A 572 8.95 6.43 -30.78
C ALA A 572 8.12 7.46 -29.97
N GLU A 573 7.33 6.98 -29.00
CA GLU A 573 6.56 7.87 -28.11
C GLU A 573 7.51 8.59 -27.14
N ALA A 574 8.54 7.92 -26.62
CA ALA A 574 9.56 8.54 -25.79
C ALA A 574 10.26 9.70 -26.50
N VAL A 575 10.65 9.51 -27.78
CA VAL A 575 11.24 10.58 -28.61
C VAL A 575 10.32 11.79 -28.72
N ALA A 576 9.01 11.57 -28.88
CA ALA A 576 8.05 12.65 -28.96
C ALA A 576 8.02 13.47 -27.66
N GLU A 577 7.99 12.81 -26.48
CA GLU A 577 7.96 13.50 -25.20
C GLU A 577 9.29 14.23 -24.90
N TYR A 578 10.43 13.64 -25.25
CA TYR A 578 11.72 14.34 -25.13
C TYR A 578 11.82 15.58 -26.05
N LYS A 579 11.33 15.49 -27.28
CA LYS A 579 11.27 16.65 -28.20
C LYS A 579 10.35 17.74 -27.67
N ARG A 580 9.23 17.37 -27.02
CA ARG A 580 8.38 18.35 -26.32
C ARG A 580 9.15 19.01 -25.17
N ALA A 581 9.85 18.24 -24.33
CA ALA A 581 10.66 18.78 -23.24
C ALA A 581 11.69 19.78 -23.75
N LEU A 582 12.40 19.45 -24.84
CA LEU A 582 13.40 20.32 -25.45
C LEU A 582 12.81 21.54 -26.21
N ALA A 583 11.55 21.47 -26.62
CA ALA A 583 10.84 22.62 -27.16
C ALA A 583 10.57 23.68 -26.07
N VAL A 584 10.38 23.25 -24.82
CA VAL A 584 10.18 24.12 -23.65
C VAL A 584 11.53 24.63 -23.11
N ASP A 585 12.46 23.69 -22.85
CA ASP A 585 13.82 24.00 -22.40
C ASP A 585 14.87 23.42 -23.36
N PRO A 586 15.33 24.17 -24.34
CA PRO A 586 16.33 23.74 -25.30
C PRO A 586 17.72 23.44 -24.70
N LYS A 587 17.93 23.69 -23.40
CA LYS A 587 19.19 23.42 -22.71
C LYS A 587 19.08 22.31 -21.68
N HIS A 588 17.96 21.59 -21.62
CA HIS A 588 17.76 20.53 -20.65
C HIS A 588 18.65 19.33 -20.93
N ALA A 589 19.80 19.24 -20.25
CA ALA A 589 20.85 18.25 -20.50
C ALA A 589 20.35 16.81 -20.45
N LYS A 590 19.51 16.46 -19.44
CA LYS A 590 18.96 15.11 -19.30
C LYS A 590 18.04 14.72 -20.46
N ALA A 591 17.21 15.63 -20.95
CA ALA A 591 16.32 15.35 -22.08
C ALA A 591 17.11 15.15 -23.38
N HIS A 592 18.18 15.93 -23.58
CA HIS A 592 19.11 15.72 -24.70
C HIS A 592 19.76 14.32 -24.62
N ASN A 593 20.29 13.93 -23.46
CA ASN A 593 20.90 12.62 -23.28
C ASN A 593 19.89 11.49 -23.52
N ASN A 594 18.71 11.56 -22.92
CA ASN A 594 17.69 10.53 -23.05
C ASN A 594 17.15 10.41 -24.49
N LEU A 595 16.98 11.55 -25.17
CA LEU A 595 16.62 11.57 -26.59
C LEU A 595 17.68 10.91 -27.43
N ALA A 596 18.96 11.22 -27.19
CA ALA A 596 20.06 10.62 -27.91
C ALA A 596 20.10 9.09 -27.75
N LEU A 597 19.90 8.57 -26.51
CA LEU A 597 19.82 7.14 -26.25
C LEU A 597 18.65 6.49 -27.02
N ALA A 598 17.49 7.13 -27.02
CA ALA A 598 16.33 6.63 -27.79
C ALA A 598 16.58 6.64 -29.30
N LEU A 599 17.28 7.66 -29.82
CA LEU A 599 17.66 7.74 -31.24
C LEU A 599 18.71 6.68 -31.63
N VAL A 600 19.62 6.34 -30.72
CA VAL A 600 20.59 5.24 -30.93
C VAL A 600 19.84 3.91 -31.11
N GLU A 601 18.84 3.63 -30.31
CA GLU A 601 18.01 2.42 -30.42
C GLU A 601 17.26 2.38 -31.76
N LEU A 602 16.84 3.52 -32.26
CA LEU A 602 16.21 3.66 -33.59
C LEU A 602 17.23 3.67 -34.76
N GLY A 603 18.53 3.60 -34.48
CA GLY A 603 19.59 3.65 -35.47
C GLY A 603 19.84 5.03 -36.10
N GLN A 604 19.28 6.10 -35.51
CA GLN A 604 19.39 7.48 -36.00
C GLN A 604 20.64 8.17 -35.41
N PHE A 605 21.80 7.68 -35.81
CA PHE A 605 23.09 8.06 -35.21
C PHE A 605 23.46 9.55 -35.40
N ASP A 606 23.09 10.17 -36.53
CA ASP A 606 23.45 11.60 -36.78
C ASP A 606 22.71 12.54 -35.80
N GLU A 607 21.42 12.32 -35.62
CA GLU A 607 20.62 13.08 -34.68
C GLU A 607 21.03 12.79 -33.21
N ALA A 608 21.35 11.51 -32.89
CA ALA A 608 21.86 11.11 -31.59
C ALA A 608 23.16 11.83 -31.23
N ALA A 609 24.13 11.92 -32.14
CA ALA A 609 25.41 12.62 -31.92
C ALA A 609 25.19 14.10 -31.62
N THR A 610 24.25 14.74 -32.33
CA THR A 610 23.88 16.14 -32.08
C THR A 610 23.33 16.33 -30.66
N HIS A 611 22.45 15.45 -30.23
CA HIS A 611 21.84 15.56 -28.90
C HIS A 611 22.81 15.21 -27.77
N PHE A 612 23.67 14.21 -27.91
CA PHE A 612 24.75 13.98 -26.93
C PHE A 612 25.69 15.18 -26.82
N SER A 613 26.07 15.76 -27.94
CA SER A 613 26.93 16.99 -27.95
C SER A 613 26.22 18.15 -27.23
N ALA A 614 24.92 18.31 -27.46
CA ALA A 614 24.15 19.36 -26.77
C ALA A 614 24.05 19.10 -25.25
N SER A 615 23.90 17.84 -24.82
CA SER A 615 23.89 17.46 -23.39
C SER A 615 25.25 17.77 -22.74
N LEU A 616 26.36 17.39 -23.41
CA LEU A 616 27.74 17.66 -22.95
C LEU A 616 28.09 19.13 -22.87
N ALA A 617 27.53 19.96 -23.73
CA ALA A 617 27.71 21.40 -23.69
C ALA A 617 27.12 22.06 -22.43
N VAL A 618 26.14 21.43 -21.81
CA VAL A 618 25.49 21.88 -20.57
C VAL A 618 26.10 21.18 -19.35
N GLU A 619 26.23 19.85 -19.41
CA GLU A 619 26.70 19.04 -18.29
C GLU A 619 27.69 17.95 -18.80
N PRO A 620 29.01 18.20 -18.73
CA PRO A 620 30.01 17.20 -19.11
C PRO A 620 29.98 15.98 -18.18
N LYS A 621 29.73 14.79 -18.75
CA LYS A 621 29.72 13.50 -18.01
C LYS A 621 30.49 12.45 -18.78
N ALA A 622 31.23 11.61 -18.06
CA ALA A 622 32.05 10.56 -18.62
C ALA A 622 31.23 9.55 -19.47
N GLU A 623 30.08 9.13 -18.97
CA GLU A 623 29.20 8.20 -19.67
C GLU A 623 28.70 8.79 -21.01
N ILE A 624 28.29 10.08 -21.01
CA ILE A 624 27.77 10.73 -22.20
C ILE A 624 28.89 10.91 -23.25
N HIS A 625 30.13 11.24 -22.83
CA HIS A 625 31.29 11.23 -23.73
C HIS A 625 31.54 9.84 -24.33
N SER A 626 31.40 8.77 -23.51
CA SER A 626 31.54 7.40 -24.01
C SER A 626 30.44 7.02 -25.01
N ASP A 627 29.19 7.43 -24.75
CA ASP A 627 28.05 7.16 -25.63
C ASP A 627 28.17 7.95 -26.95
N LEU A 628 28.61 9.21 -26.90
CA LEU A 628 28.90 9.99 -28.11
C LEU A 628 30.03 9.34 -28.92
N GLY A 629 31.10 8.92 -28.24
CA GLY A 629 32.19 8.19 -28.89
C GLY A 629 31.71 6.90 -29.59
N PHE A 630 30.81 6.16 -28.93
CA PHE A 630 30.21 4.96 -29.55
C PHE A 630 29.42 5.32 -30.84
N VAL A 631 28.61 6.36 -30.80
CA VAL A 631 27.83 6.82 -31.95
C VAL A 631 28.75 7.27 -33.08
N LEU A 632 29.82 8.03 -32.79
CA LEU A 632 30.83 8.45 -33.78
C LEU A 632 31.57 7.27 -34.41
N ALA A 633 31.91 6.28 -33.60
CA ALA A 633 32.50 5.02 -34.12
C ALA A 633 31.55 4.30 -35.07
N ARG A 634 30.25 4.26 -34.77
CA ARG A 634 29.23 3.66 -35.68
C ARG A 634 29.08 4.44 -36.99
N GLN A 635 29.37 5.74 -37.00
CA GLN A 635 29.42 6.60 -38.18
C GLN A 635 30.74 6.48 -38.93
N GLY A 636 31.70 5.70 -38.45
CA GLY A 636 33.06 5.58 -39.06
C GLY A 636 34.04 6.69 -38.69
N ARG A 637 33.64 7.60 -37.79
CA ARG A 637 34.45 8.74 -37.29
C ARG A 637 35.35 8.30 -36.13
N THR A 638 36.23 7.33 -36.41
CA THR A 638 36.99 6.61 -35.39
C THR A 638 37.91 7.45 -34.54
N GLU A 639 38.58 8.44 -35.10
CA GLU A 639 39.53 9.27 -34.35
C GLU A 639 38.79 10.23 -33.41
N GLU A 640 37.66 10.75 -33.84
CA GLU A 640 36.80 11.57 -32.97
C GLU A 640 36.19 10.74 -31.83
N ALA A 641 35.80 9.50 -32.15
CA ALA A 641 35.33 8.57 -31.13
C ALA A 641 36.37 8.30 -30.03
N LYS A 642 37.62 8.06 -30.44
CA LYS A 642 38.72 7.83 -29.50
C LYS A 642 38.98 9.07 -28.63
N GLU A 643 38.85 10.29 -29.21
CA GLU A 643 39.00 11.51 -28.44
C GLU A 643 37.93 11.65 -27.36
N HIS A 644 36.67 11.36 -27.70
CA HIS A 644 35.60 11.36 -26.70
C HIS A 644 35.77 10.27 -25.63
N TYR A 645 36.27 9.09 -25.96
CA TYR A 645 36.63 8.10 -24.93
C TYR A 645 37.76 8.59 -24.01
N ARG A 646 38.78 9.32 -24.54
CA ARG A 646 39.82 9.93 -23.68
C ARG A 646 39.24 10.99 -22.77
N GLN A 647 38.31 11.82 -23.28
CA GLN A 647 37.61 12.82 -22.47
C GLN A 647 36.76 12.19 -21.38
N ALA A 648 36.10 11.06 -21.69
CA ALA A 648 35.39 10.27 -20.67
C ALA A 648 36.33 9.80 -19.56
N LEU A 649 37.52 9.27 -19.92
CA LEU A 649 38.52 8.84 -18.95
C LEU A 649 39.23 9.96 -18.21
N ALA A 650 39.27 11.16 -18.79
CA ALA A 650 39.76 12.35 -18.09
C ALA A 650 38.79 12.82 -16.99
N LEU A 651 37.49 12.65 -17.20
CA LEU A 651 36.44 12.94 -16.21
C LEU A 651 36.29 11.83 -15.18
N ASP A 652 36.27 10.59 -15.60
CA ASP A 652 36.24 9.41 -14.75
C ASP A 652 37.22 8.34 -15.24
N PRO A 653 38.40 8.22 -14.62
CA PRO A 653 39.41 7.21 -14.99
C PRO A 653 38.91 5.76 -14.91
N ASN A 654 37.79 5.51 -14.21
CA ASN A 654 37.19 4.19 -14.09
C ASN A 654 35.94 3.99 -14.97
N CYS A 655 35.69 4.88 -15.93
CA CYS A 655 34.56 4.78 -16.84
C CYS A 655 34.63 3.49 -17.66
N ALA A 656 33.94 2.45 -17.21
CA ALA A 656 33.99 1.11 -17.76
C ALA A 656 33.55 1.04 -19.22
N SER A 657 32.57 1.88 -19.64
CA SER A 657 32.10 1.94 -21.02
C SER A 657 33.15 2.55 -21.95
N ALA A 658 33.88 3.59 -21.51
CA ALA A 658 34.97 4.17 -22.28
C ALA A 658 36.13 3.20 -22.45
N HIS A 659 36.52 2.48 -21.38
CA HIS A 659 37.53 1.44 -21.48
C HIS A 659 37.10 0.30 -22.40
N LEU A 660 35.86 -0.17 -22.31
CA LEU A 660 35.35 -1.22 -23.22
C LEU A 660 35.41 -0.78 -24.67
N ASN A 661 34.98 0.42 -24.99
CA ASN A 661 34.98 0.96 -26.33
C ASN A 661 36.42 1.17 -26.89
N LEU A 662 37.33 1.66 -26.03
CA LEU A 662 38.76 1.75 -26.38
C LEU A 662 39.39 0.37 -26.61
N ALA A 663 39.03 -0.63 -25.80
CA ALA A 663 39.50 -1.99 -26.02
C ALA A 663 39.06 -2.54 -27.37
N VAL A 664 37.80 -2.34 -27.76
CA VAL A 664 37.28 -2.73 -29.10
C VAL A 664 38.01 -1.99 -30.19
N ALA A 665 38.24 -0.67 -30.05
CA ALA A 665 39.00 0.12 -31.03
C ALA A 665 40.47 -0.34 -31.15
N ALA A 666 41.11 -0.71 -30.04
CA ALA A 666 42.49 -1.26 -30.02
C ALA A 666 42.58 -2.63 -30.72
N VAL A 667 41.57 -3.51 -30.51
CA VAL A 667 41.47 -4.80 -31.22
C VAL A 667 41.40 -4.56 -32.73
N GLN A 668 40.58 -3.60 -33.18
CA GLN A 668 40.47 -3.27 -34.62
C GLN A 668 41.76 -2.70 -35.19
N ALA A 669 42.51 -1.95 -34.40
CA ALA A 669 43.82 -1.42 -34.78
C ALA A 669 44.97 -2.44 -34.67
N GLY A 670 44.73 -3.66 -34.14
CA GLY A 670 45.74 -4.68 -33.93
C GLY A 670 46.59 -4.49 -32.66
N ASP A 671 46.30 -3.50 -31.85
CA ASP A 671 46.98 -3.28 -30.57
C ASP A 671 46.41 -4.19 -29.49
N LEU A 672 46.88 -5.43 -29.46
CA LEU A 672 46.42 -6.42 -28.50
C LEU A 672 46.85 -6.14 -27.06
N THR A 673 47.95 -5.42 -26.86
CA THR A 673 48.43 -5.07 -25.52
C THR A 673 47.55 -3.95 -24.91
N GLY A 674 47.29 -2.90 -25.69
CA GLY A 674 46.35 -1.84 -25.28
C GLY A 674 44.95 -2.38 -25.06
N ALA A 675 44.48 -3.28 -25.93
CA ALA A 675 43.15 -3.91 -25.78
C ALA A 675 43.04 -4.71 -24.47
N GLU A 676 44.05 -5.51 -24.12
CA GLU A 676 44.07 -6.26 -22.85
C GLU A 676 44.00 -5.33 -21.65
N SER A 677 44.81 -4.27 -21.66
CA SER A 677 44.81 -3.28 -20.58
C SER A 677 43.44 -2.66 -20.36
N HIS A 678 42.80 -2.20 -21.45
CA HIS A 678 41.50 -1.58 -21.40
C HIS A 678 40.38 -2.56 -20.98
N TYR A 679 40.35 -3.81 -21.49
CA TYR A 679 39.38 -4.80 -21.04
C TYR A 679 39.51 -5.09 -19.55
N ARG A 680 40.73 -5.18 -19.00
CA ARG A 680 40.96 -5.38 -17.57
C ARG A 680 40.48 -4.20 -16.71
N GLN A 681 40.64 -3.00 -17.23
CA GLN A 681 40.13 -1.77 -16.58
C GLN A 681 38.60 -1.65 -16.66
N ALA A 682 37.97 -2.18 -17.70
CA ALA A 682 36.52 -2.21 -17.82
C ALA A 682 35.84 -3.21 -16.89
N LEU A 683 36.48 -4.35 -16.59
CA LEU A 683 35.88 -5.47 -15.86
C LEU A 683 35.35 -5.13 -14.45
N PRO A 684 36.00 -4.31 -13.58
CA PRO A 684 35.49 -3.98 -12.27
C PRO A 684 34.12 -3.27 -12.30
N GLY A 685 33.90 -2.43 -13.32
CA GLY A 685 32.64 -1.70 -13.48
C GLY A 685 31.63 -2.39 -14.41
N ARG A 686 32.10 -3.28 -15.29
CA ARG A 686 31.25 -3.96 -16.29
C ARG A 686 31.66 -5.41 -16.55
N PRO A 687 31.45 -6.32 -15.59
CA PRO A 687 31.79 -7.73 -15.72
C PRO A 687 30.76 -8.49 -16.56
N THR A 688 30.55 -8.09 -17.82
CA THR A 688 29.55 -8.70 -18.71
C THR A 688 30.16 -9.83 -19.54
N ALA A 689 29.31 -10.64 -20.16
CA ALA A 689 29.73 -11.68 -21.09
C ALA A 689 30.57 -11.12 -22.25
N GLU A 690 30.21 -9.95 -22.77
CA GLU A 690 30.95 -9.27 -23.83
C GLU A 690 32.35 -8.87 -23.38
N THR A 691 32.49 -8.31 -22.18
CA THR A 691 33.79 -7.85 -21.67
C THR A 691 34.74 -9.01 -21.42
N HIS A 692 34.24 -10.08 -20.76
CA HIS A 692 35.03 -11.31 -20.56
C HIS A 692 35.38 -11.99 -21.88
N ASN A 693 34.43 -12.08 -22.81
CA ASN A 693 34.68 -12.66 -24.13
C ASN A 693 35.71 -11.83 -24.94
N GLY A 694 35.62 -10.50 -24.87
CA GLY A 694 36.58 -9.59 -25.51
C GLY A 694 38.00 -9.78 -24.98
N LEU A 695 38.16 -9.84 -23.63
CA LEU A 695 39.44 -10.14 -23.01
C LEU A 695 39.94 -11.53 -23.40
N GLY A 696 39.09 -12.56 -23.35
CA GLY A 696 39.43 -13.90 -23.77
C GLY A 696 39.90 -13.96 -25.23
N PHE A 697 39.23 -13.23 -26.14
CA PHE A 697 39.63 -13.14 -27.56
C PHE A 697 41.03 -12.52 -27.71
N VAL A 698 41.33 -11.45 -26.99
CA VAL A 698 42.65 -10.81 -27.04
C VAL A 698 43.74 -11.76 -26.51
N LEU A 699 43.50 -12.43 -25.38
CA LEU A 699 44.42 -13.39 -24.80
C LEU A 699 44.68 -14.57 -25.75
N ALA A 700 43.64 -15.07 -26.39
CA ALA A 700 43.78 -16.12 -27.41
C ALA A 700 44.65 -15.69 -28.63
N ARG A 701 44.51 -14.43 -29.07
CA ARG A 701 45.31 -13.81 -30.12
C ARG A 701 46.78 -13.59 -29.73
N GLN A 702 47.03 -13.39 -28.44
CA GLN A 702 48.39 -13.32 -27.86
C GLN A 702 49.02 -14.71 -27.61
N GLY A 703 48.30 -15.81 -27.87
CA GLY A 703 48.77 -17.19 -27.62
C GLY A 703 48.59 -17.67 -26.19
N ARG A 704 47.96 -16.89 -25.32
CA ARG A 704 47.69 -17.21 -23.88
C ARG A 704 46.39 -18.01 -23.76
N THR A 705 46.39 -19.20 -24.37
CA THR A 705 45.15 -20.00 -24.55
C THR A 705 44.47 -20.41 -23.24
N ASP A 706 45.24 -20.75 -22.19
CA ASP A 706 44.64 -21.14 -20.90
C ASP A 706 43.91 -19.99 -20.21
N GLU A 707 44.48 -18.79 -20.26
CA GLU A 707 43.84 -17.61 -19.72
C GLU A 707 42.60 -17.22 -20.55
N ALA A 708 42.68 -17.34 -21.87
CA ALA A 708 41.56 -17.12 -22.76
C ALA A 708 40.36 -18.04 -22.42
N ILE A 709 40.63 -19.34 -22.22
CA ILE A 709 39.62 -20.34 -21.81
C ILE A 709 38.97 -19.93 -20.49
N ALA A 710 39.77 -19.48 -19.52
CA ALA A 710 39.23 -19.01 -18.22
C ALA A 710 38.26 -17.82 -18.41
N GLU A 711 38.62 -16.84 -19.23
CA GLU A 711 37.77 -15.69 -19.51
C GLU A 711 36.51 -16.03 -20.30
N PHE A 712 36.60 -16.92 -21.32
CA PHE A 712 35.40 -17.39 -22.03
C PHE A 712 34.45 -18.17 -21.14
N ARG A 713 34.94 -18.95 -20.15
CA ARG A 713 34.09 -19.61 -19.16
C ARG A 713 33.39 -18.62 -18.28
N LYS A 714 34.06 -17.54 -17.83
CA LYS A 714 33.43 -16.44 -17.09
C LYS A 714 32.35 -15.76 -17.93
N ALA A 715 32.59 -15.53 -19.21
CA ALA A 715 31.59 -14.97 -20.12
C ALA A 715 30.34 -15.85 -20.20
N ILE A 716 30.51 -17.19 -20.34
CA ILE A 716 29.37 -18.15 -20.36
C ILE A 716 28.66 -18.21 -18.98
N THR A 717 29.38 -18.01 -17.87
CA THR A 717 28.80 -17.96 -16.56
C THR A 717 27.95 -16.68 -16.39
N ALA A 718 28.41 -15.55 -16.94
CA ALA A 718 27.69 -14.27 -16.90
C ALA A 718 26.41 -14.30 -17.78
N ASP A 719 26.53 -14.91 -18.99
CA ASP A 719 25.38 -15.15 -19.88
C ASP A 719 25.51 -16.52 -20.58
N PRO A 720 24.80 -17.55 -20.14
CA PRO A 720 24.82 -18.88 -20.73
C PRO A 720 24.38 -18.94 -22.21
N LYS A 721 23.63 -17.93 -22.70
CA LYS A 721 23.12 -17.82 -24.05
C LYS A 721 24.02 -17.02 -24.99
N PHE A 722 25.07 -16.43 -24.45
CA PHE A 722 26.01 -15.64 -25.25
C PHE A 722 26.87 -16.54 -26.17
N THR A 723 26.32 -16.87 -27.35
CA THR A 723 26.92 -17.79 -28.32
C THR A 723 28.35 -17.43 -28.76
N PRO A 724 28.81 -16.14 -28.86
CA PRO A 724 30.18 -15.83 -29.21
C PRO A 724 31.20 -16.43 -28.22
N ALA A 725 30.93 -16.38 -26.91
CA ALA A 725 31.83 -16.95 -25.91
C ALA A 725 31.92 -18.50 -26.03
N SER A 726 30.80 -19.16 -26.28
CA SER A 726 30.76 -20.61 -26.49
C SER A 726 31.57 -21.03 -27.73
N ASN A 727 31.47 -20.24 -28.81
CA ASN A 727 32.22 -20.50 -30.03
C ASN A 727 33.73 -20.29 -29.84
N ASN A 728 34.11 -19.18 -29.19
CA ASN A 728 35.51 -18.86 -28.94
C ASN A 728 36.16 -19.88 -27.96
N LEU A 729 35.39 -20.30 -26.93
CA LEU A 729 35.82 -21.37 -26.04
C LEU A 729 36.05 -22.69 -26.77
N ALA A 730 35.10 -23.07 -27.62
CA ALA A 730 35.20 -24.28 -28.42
C ALA A 730 36.45 -24.25 -29.31
N GLU A 731 36.71 -23.12 -30.00
CA GLU A 731 37.91 -22.95 -30.84
C GLU A 731 39.21 -23.05 -29.97
N ALA A 732 39.23 -22.41 -28.80
CA ALA A 732 40.41 -22.46 -27.92
C ALA A 732 40.67 -23.89 -27.40
N LEU A 733 39.61 -24.63 -27.04
CA LEU A 733 39.70 -26.04 -26.60
C LEU A 733 40.18 -26.96 -27.74
N ALA A 734 39.70 -26.74 -28.95
CA ALA A 734 40.14 -27.48 -30.10
C ALA A 734 41.64 -27.31 -30.38
N LYS A 735 42.16 -26.07 -30.25
CA LYS A 735 43.59 -25.79 -30.32
C LYS A 735 44.43 -26.51 -29.25
N GLN A 736 43.83 -26.84 -28.12
CA GLN A 736 44.44 -27.66 -27.06
C GLN A 736 44.26 -29.18 -27.29
N GLY A 737 43.62 -29.62 -28.36
CA GLY A 737 43.31 -31.02 -28.61
C GLY A 737 42.13 -31.58 -27.81
N LYS A 738 41.38 -30.75 -27.08
CA LYS A 738 40.22 -31.15 -26.30
C LYS A 738 38.97 -31.19 -27.18
N LEU A 739 39.01 -32.07 -28.18
CA LEU A 739 38.06 -32.06 -29.30
C LEU A 739 36.62 -32.38 -28.85
N GLU A 740 36.41 -33.29 -27.91
CA GLU A 740 35.08 -33.65 -27.46
C GLU A 740 34.42 -32.47 -26.71
N GLU A 741 35.18 -31.83 -25.80
CA GLU A 741 34.69 -30.66 -25.09
C GLU A 741 34.38 -29.49 -26.05
N ALA A 742 35.20 -29.29 -27.05
CA ALA A 742 34.97 -28.30 -28.09
C ALA A 742 33.66 -28.57 -28.87
N ALA A 743 33.44 -29.85 -29.25
CA ALA A 743 32.21 -30.25 -29.94
C ALA A 743 30.96 -29.94 -29.09
N ASP A 744 31.03 -30.15 -27.79
CA ASP A 744 29.90 -29.88 -26.90
C ASP A 744 29.54 -28.37 -26.80
N TYR A 745 30.53 -27.49 -26.73
CA TYR A 745 30.29 -26.06 -26.76
C TYR A 745 29.76 -25.55 -28.11
N TYR A 746 30.22 -26.10 -29.23
CA TYR A 746 29.62 -25.78 -30.51
C TYR A 746 28.18 -26.28 -30.64
N ARG A 747 27.84 -27.47 -30.10
CA ARG A 747 26.45 -27.96 -30.04
C ARG A 747 25.56 -27.04 -29.22
N ARG A 748 26.02 -26.57 -28.05
CA ARG A 748 25.30 -25.60 -27.18
C ARG A 748 25.04 -24.29 -27.93
N SER A 749 26.07 -23.77 -28.61
CA SER A 749 25.92 -22.54 -29.41
C SER A 749 24.90 -22.70 -30.53
N LEU A 750 24.90 -23.83 -31.22
CA LEU A 750 23.96 -24.13 -32.30
C LEU A 750 22.54 -24.37 -31.85
N ALA A 751 22.35 -24.83 -30.60
CA ALA A 751 21.03 -24.98 -29.99
C ALA A 751 20.36 -23.62 -29.71
N GLU A 752 21.17 -22.61 -29.35
CA GLU A 752 20.66 -21.25 -29.14
C GLU A 752 20.46 -20.49 -30.45
N ARG A 753 21.45 -20.61 -31.37
CA ARG A 753 21.41 -19.90 -32.65
C ARG A 753 22.06 -20.70 -33.78
N PRO A 754 21.31 -21.21 -34.74
CA PRO A 754 21.87 -21.88 -35.93
C PRO A 754 22.78 -20.93 -36.71
N ASN A 755 24.01 -21.41 -37.02
CA ASN A 755 25.01 -20.63 -37.75
C ASN A 755 25.83 -21.54 -38.69
N PRO A 756 25.88 -21.27 -40.00
CA PRO A 756 26.63 -22.09 -40.95
C PRO A 756 28.11 -22.25 -40.61
N ALA A 757 28.78 -21.19 -40.15
CA ALA A 757 30.20 -21.25 -39.79
C ALA A 757 30.45 -22.18 -38.58
N VAL A 758 29.55 -22.15 -37.59
CA VAL A 758 29.64 -23.00 -36.39
C VAL A 758 29.34 -24.47 -36.76
N HIS A 759 28.39 -24.73 -37.65
CA HIS A 759 28.16 -26.08 -38.18
C HIS A 759 29.40 -26.63 -38.93
N ASN A 760 30.07 -25.81 -39.73
CA ASN A 760 31.32 -26.21 -40.40
C ASN A 760 32.43 -26.48 -39.38
N ALA A 761 32.60 -25.64 -38.36
CA ALA A 761 33.58 -25.83 -37.31
C ALA A 761 33.34 -27.15 -36.55
N LEU A 762 32.07 -27.40 -36.15
CA LEU A 762 31.68 -28.66 -35.50
C LEU A 762 31.92 -29.85 -36.40
N GLY A 763 31.59 -29.76 -37.70
CA GLY A 763 31.87 -30.80 -38.69
C GLY A 763 33.36 -31.11 -38.79
N GLY A 764 34.21 -30.08 -38.78
CA GLY A 764 35.68 -30.27 -38.74
C GLY A 764 36.13 -31.03 -37.50
N ILE A 765 35.70 -30.62 -36.31
CA ILE A 765 36.03 -31.28 -35.05
C ILE A 765 35.55 -32.75 -35.05
N LEU A 766 34.35 -33.02 -35.53
CA LEU A 766 33.77 -34.38 -35.57
C LEU A 766 34.57 -35.28 -36.52
N ARG A 767 35.04 -34.74 -37.65
CA ARG A 767 35.91 -35.46 -38.57
C ARG A 767 37.26 -35.80 -37.93
N ASP A 768 37.88 -34.86 -37.16
CA ASP A 768 39.11 -35.07 -36.45
C ASP A 768 39.00 -36.11 -35.31
N LEU A 769 37.78 -36.25 -34.78
CA LEU A 769 37.37 -37.29 -33.81
C LEU A 769 37.04 -38.64 -34.48
N GLY A 770 37.14 -38.78 -35.80
CA GLY A 770 36.81 -40.01 -36.55
C GLY A 770 35.29 -40.24 -36.72
N ARG A 771 34.43 -39.28 -36.41
CA ARG A 771 32.96 -39.37 -36.49
C ARG A 771 32.44 -38.82 -37.82
N ALA A 772 32.85 -39.51 -38.91
CA ALA A 772 32.64 -39.07 -40.30
C ALA A 772 31.17 -38.78 -40.64
N ASP A 773 30.24 -39.66 -40.24
CA ASP A 773 28.83 -39.55 -40.60
C ASP A 773 28.19 -38.28 -39.90
N GLU A 774 28.56 -38.04 -38.67
CA GLU A 774 28.09 -36.86 -37.94
C GLU A 774 28.71 -35.57 -38.53
N ALA A 775 29.97 -35.63 -38.94
CA ALA A 775 30.60 -34.51 -39.61
C ALA A 775 29.88 -34.12 -40.92
N GLU A 776 29.54 -35.12 -41.75
CA GLU A 776 28.81 -34.89 -42.99
C GLU A 776 27.41 -34.31 -42.77
N GLN A 777 26.72 -34.77 -41.73
CA GLN A 777 25.45 -34.16 -41.31
C GLN A 777 25.60 -32.67 -40.95
N GLN A 778 26.67 -32.28 -40.23
CA GLN A 778 26.89 -30.88 -39.88
C GLN A 778 27.25 -30.04 -41.13
N PHE A 779 28.06 -30.53 -42.03
CA PHE A 779 28.34 -29.84 -43.28
C PHE A 779 27.11 -29.68 -44.15
N SER A 780 26.24 -30.69 -44.22
CA SER A 780 24.96 -30.60 -44.90
C SER A 780 24.04 -29.51 -44.29
N LYS A 781 23.96 -29.44 -42.96
CA LYS A 781 23.21 -28.36 -42.26
C LYS A 781 23.81 -26.99 -42.55
N ALA A 782 25.13 -26.85 -42.54
CA ALA A 782 25.79 -25.59 -42.87
C ALA A 782 25.41 -25.13 -44.28
N LYS A 783 25.45 -26.06 -45.25
CA LYS A 783 25.08 -25.82 -46.66
C LYS A 783 23.59 -25.40 -46.77
N ALA A 784 22.69 -26.14 -46.13
CA ALA A 784 21.26 -25.83 -46.15
C ALA A 784 20.96 -24.41 -45.64
N LEU A 785 21.62 -23.98 -44.55
CA LEU A 785 21.47 -22.64 -43.99
C LEU A 785 22.07 -21.52 -44.88
N GLN A 786 23.06 -21.83 -45.74
CA GLN A 786 23.61 -20.87 -46.69
C GLN A 786 22.66 -20.62 -47.87
N PHE A 787 21.85 -21.61 -48.28
CA PHE A 787 20.91 -21.50 -49.39
C PHE A 787 19.51 -21.01 -48.95
N ALA A 788 19.24 -20.95 -47.63
CA ALA A 788 17.97 -20.46 -47.07
C ALA A 788 17.94 -18.93 -46.84
N ARG A 789 19.00 -18.24 -47.18
CA ARG A 789 19.14 -16.77 -47.22
C ARG A 789 19.01 -16.32 -48.69
#